data_0745178b383c1183f8c0cc6e4980fc71
#
_entry.id   0745178b383c1183f8c0cc6e4980fc71
#
_cell.length_a   1.000
_cell.length_b   1.000
_cell.length_c   1.000
_cell.angle_alpha   90.00
_cell.angle_beta   90.00
_cell.angle_gamma   90.00
#
_symmetry.space_group_name_H-M   'P 1'
#
loop_
_entity.id
_entity.type
_entity.pdbx_description
1 polymer ?
#
loop_
_entity_poly.entity_id
_entity_poly.type
_entity_poly.pdbx_seq_one_letter_code
_entity_poly.pdbx_strand_id
1 'polypeptide(L)'
;MTQMKLDKGTPLLYPRPQEVKWKSGEFIIGPDTKICVVSEANLYIAKLLQEEIQDLFGIFIPLETNVSNSHILIGRKNQGLKAEGYALSVSQDGMKLLGADDSGVIYGIQTILQLAIKNHQGYLTFPAVDIIDHPNMPIRGVHLYIPAQESIEGFKRLIRMLAYVKMNTLIIEVGGGMEYDRHPEINQAWEKLCKDAQAYPGGPRGIQSSGVYWKNSLHTELGGGSYLTKGEVRDIVDYAKGLGFKVVPEIQGLSHAYYLTMAHREIAEDPEDPFPDTYCPSNPDTYRLYFDVADEVIEVFEPEWVSIGHDEVRMLAQCPLCKDKTGEELLANDINTLYNYFKAKGIKVIMWGEKLQNFIGYNGKPYGGVFQERWDEKGRYWRVPETYKAINLVPKDILMLDWYHMLSEETESEFEKEGFKEFFGNFRGSMIANWDIRSSRNNLLGAQVSTWCLADEYTIARNNTIFEFLFSAGILWTEDYNDTMWEDECWMVVRLMPAIKEMLQGRRYSLSGGNENGFKTFHMDNTVEVIKWGSDIEFSHVFMGDNVKCFNPFAMDDVDIAVDSNVNTLIFLHAVLEPMKFIPSWDFVDMSEYLLGGYEVIFEDGSIEDIELHYGIHLGQMDMEWTRYRGQDDEAPVEVDDLTGEGAQTSTKIPPYYNPKEPWAGSLMYFTIPVRAHINGKIKTLYAYEWINPYPDKKVVSVRAKDTSNQRVLLFGLAGALL
;
A
#
# COMPACT_ATOMS: atom_id res chain seq x y z
N MET A 1 28.44 6.28 14.39
CA MET A 1 27.32 5.51 13.82
C MET A 1 27.40 4.09 14.36
N THR A 2 26.53 3.75 15.27
CA THR A 2 26.49 2.41 15.87
C THR A 2 25.71 1.53 14.91
N GLN A 3 26.41 0.68 14.15
CA GLN A 3 25.75 -0.38 13.41
C GLN A 3 24.88 -1.18 14.38
N MET A 4 23.58 -1.11 14.23
CA MET A 4 22.65 -2.03 14.90
C MET A 4 22.93 -3.44 14.35
N LYS A 5 23.81 -4.18 15.00
CA LYS A 5 23.84 -5.63 14.89
C LYS A 5 22.62 -6.13 15.62
N LEU A 6 21.59 -6.50 14.86
CA LEU A 6 20.48 -7.25 15.38
C LEU A 6 21.01 -8.65 15.70
N ASP A 7 21.30 -8.90 16.97
CA ASP A 7 21.67 -10.21 17.45
C ASP A 7 20.49 -11.19 17.27
N LYS A 8 20.80 -12.46 17.00
CA LYS A 8 19.79 -13.53 16.93
C LYS A 8 18.90 -13.47 18.17
N GLY A 9 17.58 -13.27 17.94
CA GLY A 9 16.58 -13.29 19.00
C GLY A 9 16.04 -11.91 19.45
N THR A 10 16.50 -10.80 18.87
CA THR A 10 15.92 -9.47 19.16
C THR A 10 14.75 -9.20 18.21
N PRO A 11 13.53 -8.85 18.70
CA PRO A 11 12.40 -8.53 17.85
C PRO A 11 12.70 -7.35 16.92
N LEU A 12 12.17 -7.42 15.69
CA LEU A 12 12.21 -6.32 14.76
C LEU A 12 11.11 -5.32 15.14
N LEU A 13 11.49 -4.10 15.54
CA LEU A 13 10.58 -3.00 15.77
C LEU A 13 10.48 -2.13 14.51
N TYR A 14 9.27 -1.97 14.00
CA TYR A 14 9.03 -1.24 12.77
C TYR A 14 7.71 -0.44 12.82
N PRO A 15 7.68 0.85 12.42
CA PRO A 15 8.85 1.69 12.10
C PRO A 15 9.85 1.75 13.26
N ARG A 16 11.11 2.11 12.90
CA ARG A 16 12.18 2.21 13.89
C ARG A 16 11.84 3.24 14.96
N PRO A 17 11.79 2.84 16.25
CA PRO A 17 11.55 3.80 17.31
C PRO A 17 12.70 4.81 17.47
N GLN A 18 12.39 6.04 17.92
CA GLN A 18 13.36 7.11 18.07
C GLN A 18 14.44 6.77 19.11
N GLU A 19 14.04 6.17 20.24
CA GLU A 19 14.99 5.76 21.29
C GLU A 19 14.65 4.34 21.77
N VAL A 20 15.63 3.44 21.76
CA VAL A 20 15.49 2.06 22.27
C VAL A 20 16.66 1.71 23.18
N LYS A 21 16.37 1.24 24.37
CA LYS A 21 17.37 0.76 25.33
C LYS A 21 17.02 -0.64 25.79
N TRP A 22 17.64 -1.65 25.20
CA TRP A 22 17.49 -3.04 25.59
C TRP A 22 18.07 -3.29 26.99
N LYS A 23 17.42 -4.17 27.76
CA LYS A 23 17.80 -4.58 29.12
C LYS A 23 17.90 -6.10 29.18
N SER A 24 18.46 -6.62 30.28
CA SER A 24 18.48 -8.05 30.55
C SER A 24 17.14 -8.53 31.11
N GLY A 25 16.72 -9.73 30.70
CA GLY A 25 15.50 -10.38 31.16
C GLY A 25 14.32 -10.17 30.23
N GLU A 26 13.18 -10.77 30.59
CA GLU A 26 11.94 -10.73 29.84
C GLU A 26 10.74 -10.71 30.77
N PHE A 27 9.62 -10.16 30.34
CA PHE A 27 8.32 -10.30 30.97
C PHE A 27 7.58 -11.50 30.34
N ILE A 28 7.00 -12.35 31.18
CA ILE A 28 6.26 -13.55 30.73
C ILE A 28 4.80 -13.38 31.14
N ILE A 29 3.87 -13.54 30.19
CA ILE A 29 2.44 -13.59 30.50
C ILE A 29 2.15 -14.85 31.28
N GLY A 30 1.71 -14.68 32.52
CA GLY A 30 1.28 -15.77 33.40
C GLY A 30 -0.23 -15.75 33.66
N PRO A 31 -0.78 -16.77 34.38
CA PRO A 31 -2.21 -16.88 34.68
C PRO A 31 -2.78 -15.67 35.46
N ASP A 32 -1.92 -15.04 36.30
CA ASP A 32 -2.30 -13.90 37.13
C ASP A 32 -2.08 -12.53 36.45
N THR A 33 -1.58 -12.54 35.20
CA THR A 33 -1.32 -11.28 34.47
C THR A 33 -2.61 -10.53 34.19
N LYS A 34 -2.59 -9.22 34.45
CA LYS A 34 -3.74 -8.32 34.27
C LYS A 34 -3.30 -7.04 33.57
N ILE A 35 -4.18 -6.53 32.71
CA ILE A 35 -4.07 -5.19 32.13
C ILE A 35 -4.83 -4.23 33.02
N CYS A 36 -4.16 -3.16 33.47
CA CYS A 36 -4.76 -2.11 34.27
C CYS A 36 -4.65 -0.76 33.56
N VAL A 37 -5.57 0.14 33.85
CA VAL A 37 -5.58 1.49 33.28
C VAL A 37 -5.35 2.54 34.35
N VAL A 38 -4.62 3.60 33.97
CA VAL A 38 -4.38 4.76 34.86
C VAL A 38 -5.69 5.53 35.11
N SER A 39 -6.63 5.50 34.17
CA SER A 39 -7.94 6.15 34.23
C SER A 39 -8.96 5.33 33.48
N GLU A 40 -10.21 5.32 33.95
CA GLU A 40 -11.33 4.68 33.26
C GLU A 40 -11.51 5.15 31.81
N ALA A 41 -11.14 6.41 31.52
CA ALA A 41 -11.13 6.95 30.17
C ALA A 41 -10.21 6.18 29.19
N ASN A 42 -9.27 5.38 29.70
CA ASN A 42 -8.37 4.57 28.87
C ASN A 42 -8.83 3.11 28.68
N LEU A 43 -9.99 2.74 29.22
CA LEU A 43 -10.49 1.36 29.14
C LEU A 43 -10.67 0.87 27.70
N TYR A 44 -11.18 1.72 26.81
CA TYR A 44 -11.40 1.34 25.41
C TYR A 44 -10.09 1.03 24.68
N ILE A 45 -9.00 1.77 24.97
CA ILE A 45 -7.67 1.52 24.38
C ILE A 45 -7.03 0.26 25.01
N ALA A 46 -7.21 0.04 26.31
CA ALA A 46 -6.73 -1.17 26.96
C ALA A 46 -7.44 -2.43 26.43
N LYS A 47 -8.71 -2.28 26.06
CA LYS A 47 -9.48 -3.33 25.39
C LYS A 47 -8.89 -3.67 24.03
N LEU A 48 -8.42 -2.69 23.26
CA LEU A 48 -7.71 -2.93 22.00
C LEU A 48 -6.50 -3.86 22.21
N LEU A 49 -5.65 -3.61 23.22
CA LEU A 49 -4.51 -4.51 23.51
C LEU A 49 -4.99 -5.92 23.88
N GLN A 50 -6.05 -6.04 24.67
CA GLN A 50 -6.63 -7.33 25.07
C GLN A 50 -7.09 -8.13 23.85
N GLU A 51 -7.86 -7.49 22.96
CA GLU A 51 -8.42 -8.08 21.74
C GLU A 51 -7.30 -8.48 20.77
N GLU A 52 -6.32 -7.58 20.52
CA GLU A 52 -5.19 -7.87 19.65
C GLU A 52 -4.33 -9.05 20.14
N ILE A 53 -4.04 -9.14 21.45
CA ILE A 53 -3.30 -10.28 22.02
C ILE A 53 -4.13 -11.57 21.90
N GLN A 54 -5.42 -11.49 22.12
CA GLN A 54 -6.29 -12.66 22.00
C GLN A 54 -6.37 -13.16 20.56
N ASP A 55 -6.53 -12.27 19.61
CA ASP A 55 -6.65 -12.60 18.19
C ASP A 55 -5.34 -13.14 17.60
N LEU A 56 -4.21 -12.49 17.91
CA LEU A 56 -2.91 -12.87 17.33
C LEU A 56 -2.29 -14.11 18.02
N PHE A 57 -2.48 -14.25 19.34
CA PHE A 57 -1.75 -15.25 20.13
C PHE A 57 -2.66 -16.25 20.83
N GLY A 58 -3.99 -16.04 20.84
CA GLY A 58 -4.95 -16.90 21.49
C GLY A 58 -4.95 -16.80 23.02
N ILE A 59 -4.44 -15.70 23.59
CA ILE A 59 -4.27 -15.50 25.03
C ILE A 59 -5.19 -14.37 25.50
N PHE A 60 -6.09 -14.70 26.43
CA PHE A 60 -6.96 -13.72 27.08
C PHE A 60 -6.31 -13.16 28.35
N ILE A 61 -6.19 -11.83 28.46
CA ILE A 61 -5.66 -11.14 29.64
C ILE A 61 -6.78 -10.29 30.25
N PRO A 62 -7.17 -10.51 31.54
CA PRO A 62 -8.23 -9.72 32.18
C PRO A 62 -7.90 -8.25 32.30
N LEU A 63 -8.92 -7.38 32.10
CA LEU A 63 -8.87 -5.95 32.34
C LEU A 63 -9.35 -5.63 33.77
N GLU A 64 -8.59 -4.79 34.49
CA GLU A 64 -8.95 -4.29 35.82
C GLU A 64 -8.70 -2.78 35.95
N THR A 65 -9.47 -2.13 36.81
CA THR A 65 -9.28 -0.71 37.12
C THR A 65 -8.42 -0.44 38.34
N ASN A 66 -8.08 -1.48 39.11
CA ASN A 66 -7.25 -1.37 40.30
C ASN A 66 -5.75 -1.50 39.96
N VAL A 67 -5.03 -0.40 40.11
CA VAL A 67 -3.60 -0.28 39.73
C VAL A 67 -2.65 -0.99 40.69
N SER A 68 -3.08 -1.35 41.90
CA SER A 68 -2.16 -1.86 42.95
C SER A 68 -1.55 -3.24 42.66
N ASN A 69 -2.10 -4.01 41.71
CA ASN A 69 -1.62 -5.35 41.31
C ASN A 69 -1.48 -5.45 39.77
N SER A 70 -1.10 -4.37 39.10
CA SER A 70 -0.98 -4.37 37.63
C SER A 70 0.34 -4.96 37.19
N HIS A 71 0.29 -5.90 36.24
CA HIS A 71 1.46 -6.35 35.50
C HIS A 71 1.62 -5.60 34.19
N ILE A 72 0.51 -5.15 33.57
CA ILE A 72 0.52 -4.30 32.38
C ILE A 72 -0.28 -3.03 32.70
N LEU A 73 0.40 -1.89 32.74
CA LEU A 73 -0.22 -0.60 33.03
C LEU A 73 -0.28 0.26 31.77
N ILE A 74 -1.49 0.71 31.41
CA ILE A 74 -1.76 1.56 30.25
C ILE A 74 -2.35 2.90 30.70
N GLY A 75 -1.86 4.00 30.13
CA GLY A 75 -2.41 5.31 30.43
C GLY A 75 -1.82 6.45 29.63
N ARG A 76 -2.20 7.67 30.00
CA ARG A 76 -1.68 8.91 29.44
C ARG A 76 -0.73 9.61 30.41
N LYS A 77 0.25 10.31 29.83
CA LYS A 77 1.18 11.17 30.56
C LYS A 77 1.21 12.54 29.87
N ASN A 78 0.65 13.54 30.51
CA ASN A 78 0.45 14.88 29.94
C ASN A 78 1.72 15.75 29.83
N GLN A 79 2.90 15.27 30.21
CA GLN A 79 4.13 16.07 30.18
C GLN A 79 5.34 15.25 29.70
N GLY A 80 6.17 15.86 28.84
CA GLY A 80 7.48 15.36 28.46
C GLY A 80 7.50 14.35 27.29
N LEU A 81 6.36 14.16 26.60
CA LEU A 81 6.29 13.43 25.34
C LEU A 81 5.83 14.36 24.20
N LYS A 82 6.30 14.13 22.98
CA LYS A 82 5.81 14.82 21.79
C LYS A 82 4.38 14.35 21.47
N ALA A 83 3.64 15.11 20.66
CA ALA A 83 2.33 14.71 20.18
C ALA A 83 2.37 13.33 19.51
N GLU A 84 1.34 12.52 19.70
CA GLU A 84 1.26 11.13 19.24
C GLU A 84 2.40 10.22 19.77
N GLY A 85 3.23 10.72 20.69
CA GLY A 85 4.37 9.98 21.26
C GLY A 85 3.98 9.09 22.44
N TYR A 86 4.85 8.14 22.75
CA TYR A 86 4.70 7.25 23.90
C TYR A 86 6.03 6.90 24.55
N ALA A 87 5.94 6.44 25.81
CA ALA A 87 7.00 5.78 26.54
C ALA A 87 6.55 4.38 26.95
N LEU A 88 7.32 3.38 26.59
CA LEU A 88 7.11 1.97 26.96
C LEU A 88 8.30 1.47 27.79
N SER A 89 8.02 0.89 28.95
CA SER A 89 9.02 0.20 29.75
C SER A 89 8.58 -1.22 30.03
N VAL A 90 9.41 -2.18 29.64
CA VAL A 90 9.24 -3.62 29.92
C VAL A 90 10.33 -4.07 30.88
N SER A 91 9.95 -4.78 31.93
CA SER A 91 10.84 -5.41 32.91
C SER A 91 10.32 -6.80 33.26
N GLN A 92 11.07 -7.57 34.04
CA GLN A 92 10.60 -8.88 34.52
C GLN A 92 9.31 -8.79 35.36
N ASP A 93 9.07 -7.63 36.02
CA ASP A 93 7.91 -7.43 36.89
C ASP A 93 6.65 -6.99 36.13
N GLY A 94 6.79 -6.56 34.85
CA GLY A 94 5.66 -6.11 34.06
C GLY A 94 5.98 -5.08 32.99
N MET A 95 4.94 -4.49 32.43
CA MET A 95 5.00 -3.46 31.39
C MET A 95 4.26 -2.21 31.79
N LYS A 96 4.80 -1.04 31.35
CA LYS A 96 4.17 0.25 31.54
C LYS A 96 4.21 1.03 30.22
N LEU A 97 3.02 1.31 29.67
CA LEU A 97 2.81 2.11 28.46
C LEU A 97 2.13 3.43 28.83
N LEU A 98 2.76 4.54 28.49
CA LEU A 98 2.21 5.89 28.69
C LEU A 98 2.29 6.68 27.39
N GLY A 99 1.15 7.08 26.81
CA GLY A 99 1.08 7.96 25.65
C GLY A 99 0.89 9.42 26.00
N ALA A 100 1.33 10.33 25.14
CA ALA A 100 1.02 11.76 25.23
C ALA A 100 -0.51 11.99 25.07
N ASP A 101 -1.13 11.21 24.21
CA ASP A 101 -2.53 11.20 23.82
C ASP A 101 -2.96 9.76 23.50
N ASP A 102 -4.18 9.58 23.00
CA ASP A 102 -4.71 8.27 22.66
C ASP A 102 -3.95 7.64 21.51
N SER A 103 -3.57 8.41 20.49
CA SER A 103 -2.78 7.94 19.37
C SER A 103 -1.43 7.38 19.84
N GLY A 104 -0.75 8.09 20.75
CA GLY A 104 0.50 7.60 21.32
C GLY A 104 0.33 6.26 22.08
N VAL A 105 -0.79 6.07 22.81
CA VAL A 105 -1.07 4.78 23.45
C VAL A 105 -1.30 3.69 22.42
N ILE A 106 -2.07 3.96 21.36
CA ILE A 106 -2.34 3.01 20.27
C ILE A 106 -1.04 2.58 19.58
N TYR A 107 -0.14 3.52 19.26
CA TYR A 107 1.16 3.19 18.65
C TYR A 107 2.08 2.41 19.60
N GLY A 108 2.03 2.71 20.89
CA GLY A 108 2.73 1.91 21.88
C GLY A 108 2.19 0.48 21.99
N ILE A 109 0.87 0.26 21.81
CA ILE A 109 0.27 -1.06 21.70
C ILE A 109 0.85 -1.81 20.50
N GLN A 110 0.95 -1.18 19.32
CA GLN A 110 1.54 -1.82 18.15
C GLN A 110 2.99 -2.25 18.42
N THR A 111 3.75 -1.43 19.16
CA THR A 111 5.10 -1.80 19.57
C THR A 111 5.12 -2.97 20.56
N ILE A 112 4.16 -3.05 21.49
CA ILE A 112 4.02 -4.24 22.38
C ILE A 112 3.75 -5.50 21.54
N LEU A 113 2.89 -5.43 20.51
CA LEU A 113 2.61 -6.57 19.64
C LEU A 113 3.85 -7.01 18.85
N GLN A 114 4.70 -6.06 18.43
CA GLN A 114 5.97 -6.35 17.74
C GLN A 114 7.03 -6.96 18.68
N LEU A 115 6.98 -6.63 19.97
CA LEU A 115 7.87 -7.21 20.99
C LEU A 115 7.48 -8.64 21.38
N ALA A 116 6.25 -9.06 21.07
CA ALA A 116 5.68 -10.33 21.52
C ALA A 116 6.34 -11.54 20.85
N ILE A 117 6.89 -12.45 21.66
CA ILE A 117 7.51 -13.71 21.22
C ILE A 117 6.79 -14.86 21.88
N LYS A 118 6.28 -15.82 21.08
CA LYS A 118 5.77 -17.07 21.61
C LYS A 118 6.93 -18.07 21.72
N ASN A 119 7.32 -18.40 22.94
CA ASN A 119 8.43 -19.33 23.18
C ASN A 119 8.05 -20.80 22.91
N HIS A 120 9.03 -21.70 22.88
CA HIS A 120 8.83 -23.15 22.63
C HIS A 120 7.88 -23.85 23.62
N GLN A 121 7.63 -23.24 24.78
CA GLN A 121 6.69 -23.76 25.77
C GLN A 121 5.27 -23.21 25.59
N GLY A 122 5.06 -22.35 24.57
CA GLY A 122 3.77 -21.73 24.26
C GLY A 122 3.46 -20.47 25.08
N TYR A 123 4.38 -20.01 25.94
CA TYR A 123 4.22 -18.76 26.69
C TYR A 123 4.53 -17.55 25.81
N LEU A 124 3.74 -16.48 25.99
CA LEU A 124 3.99 -15.19 25.38
C LEU A 124 4.98 -14.40 26.25
N THR A 125 6.12 -14.02 25.68
CA THR A 125 7.19 -13.31 26.36
C THR A 125 7.53 -12.01 25.66
N PHE A 126 8.07 -11.05 26.40
CA PHE A 126 8.42 -9.71 25.93
C PHE A 126 9.81 -9.33 26.47
N PRO A 127 10.82 -9.13 25.62
CA PRO A 127 12.15 -8.72 26.06
C PRO A 127 12.12 -7.43 26.86
N ALA A 128 12.95 -7.35 27.91
CA ALA A 128 13.04 -6.15 28.73
C ALA A 128 13.68 -4.99 27.95
N VAL A 129 12.97 -3.86 27.88
CA VAL A 129 13.34 -2.70 27.06
C VAL A 129 12.72 -1.40 27.59
N ASP A 130 13.40 -0.27 27.38
CA ASP A 130 12.79 1.06 27.46
C ASP A 130 12.76 1.69 26.07
N ILE A 131 11.62 2.23 25.70
CA ILE A 131 11.37 2.87 24.41
C ILE A 131 10.75 4.25 24.66
N ILE A 132 11.26 5.27 23.96
CA ILE A 132 10.60 6.58 23.81
C ILE A 132 10.44 6.80 22.31
N ASP A 133 9.22 7.05 21.86
CA ASP A 133 8.93 7.07 20.44
C ASP A 133 7.82 8.06 20.09
N HIS A 134 7.85 8.55 18.85
CA HIS A 134 6.86 9.47 18.28
C HIS A 134 7.05 9.55 16.77
N PRO A 135 6.01 9.94 16.00
CA PRO A 135 6.16 10.15 14.55
C PRO A 135 6.90 11.44 14.22
N ASN A 136 7.59 11.45 13.08
CA ASN A 136 8.10 12.65 12.44
C ASN A 136 6.99 13.43 11.72
N MET A 137 6.21 12.75 10.87
CA MET A 137 5.15 13.36 10.09
C MET A 137 3.76 13.17 10.72
N PRO A 138 2.94 14.24 10.84
CA PRO A 138 1.59 14.15 11.42
C PRO A 138 0.60 13.39 10.53
N ILE A 139 0.78 13.36 9.20
CA ILE A 139 -0.02 12.57 8.26
C ILE A 139 0.82 11.44 7.70
N ARG A 140 0.39 10.22 7.97
CA ARG A 140 0.95 8.96 7.46
C ARG A 140 -0.21 8.21 6.82
N GLY A 141 -0.48 8.58 5.55
CA GLY A 141 -1.73 8.28 4.88
C GLY A 141 -1.67 7.12 3.89
N VAL A 142 -2.84 6.59 3.63
CA VAL A 142 -3.09 5.64 2.54
C VAL A 142 -4.38 6.06 1.83
N HIS A 143 -4.39 5.97 0.51
CA HIS A 143 -5.58 6.14 -0.30
C HIS A 143 -5.97 4.80 -0.93
N LEU A 144 -7.20 4.37 -0.69
CA LEU A 144 -7.74 3.09 -1.15
C LEU A 144 -9.11 3.31 -1.80
N TYR A 145 -9.45 2.46 -2.74
CA TYR A 145 -10.82 2.32 -3.20
C TYR A 145 -11.66 1.59 -2.14
N ILE A 146 -12.95 1.90 -2.07
CA ILE A 146 -13.89 1.09 -1.30
C ILE A 146 -13.86 -0.35 -1.83
N PRO A 147 -13.75 -1.39 -0.96
CA PRO A 147 -13.52 -2.75 -1.42
C PRO A 147 -14.76 -3.40 -2.06
N ALA A 148 -14.56 -4.49 -2.78
CA ALA A 148 -15.63 -5.40 -3.15
C ALA A 148 -16.22 -6.09 -1.90
N GLN A 149 -17.48 -6.51 -1.97
CA GLN A 149 -18.18 -7.13 -0.83
C GLN A 149 -17.45 -8.39 -0.32
N GLU A 150 -16.98 -9.24 -1.22
CA GLU A 150 -16.21 -10.45 -0.88
C GLU A 150 -14.83 -10.14 -0.29
N SER A 151 -14.33 -8.92 -0.45
CA SER A 151 -13.02 -8.51 0.02
C SER A 151 -13.03 -7.79 1.38
N ILE A 152 -14.19 -7.56 2.01
CA ILE A 152 -14.33 -6.79 3.26
C ILE A 152 -13.40 -7.31 4.36
N GLU A 153 -13.36 -8.61 4.60
CA GLU A 153 -12.50 -9.20 5.63
C GLU A 153 -11.00 -9.07 5.29
N GLY A 154 -10.65 -9.19 4.01
CA GLY A 154 -9.28 -8.91 3.51
C GLY A 154 -8.91 -7.44 3.71
N PHE A 155 -9.83 -6.54 3.44
CA PHE A 155 -9.65 -5.12 3.62
C PHE A 155 -9.48 -4.72 5.09
N LYS A 156 -10.21 -5.33 6.01
CA LYS A 156 -9.99 -5.16 7.46
C LYS A 156 -8.60 -5.65 7.89
N ARG A 157 -8.12 -6.81 7.35
CA ARG A 157 -6.75 -7.26 7.60
C ARG A 157 -5.71 -6.28 7.07
N LEU A 158 -5.97 -5.67 5.90
CA LEU A 158 -5.11 -4.60 5.35
C LEU A 158 -5.07 -3.39 6.29
N ILE A 159 -6.22 -2.91 6.78
CA ILE A 159 -6.29 -1.81 7.76
C ILE A 159 -5.52 -2.16 9.04
N ARG A 160 -5.66 -3.39 9.55
CA ARG A 160 -4.90 -3.86 10.72
C ARG A 160 -3.39 -3.85 10.46
N MET A 161 -2.94 -4.29 9.29
CA MET A 161 -1.55 -4.24 8.89
C MET A 161 -1.01 -2.81 8.84
N LEU A 162 -1.79 -1.88 8.29
CA LEU A 162 -1.45 -0.45 8.25
C LEU A 162 -1.35 0.14 9.67
N ALA A 163 -2.26 -0.23 10.59
CA ALA A 163 -2.18 0.14 12.01
C ALA A 163 -0.92 -0.43 12.68
N TYR A 164 -0.56 -1.69 12.37
CA TYR A 164 0.62 -2.34 12.92
C TYR A 164 1.91 -1.60 12.59
N VAL A 165 1.99 -0.96 11.43
CA VAL A 165 3.11 -0.10 11.03
C VAL A 165 2.85 1.39 11.28
N LYS A 166 1.88 1.72 12.13
CA LYS A 166 1.59 3.06 12.67
C LYS A 166 1.19 4.10 11.62
N MET A 167 0.55 3.69 10.52
CA MET A 167 -0.19 4.59 9.65
C MET A 167 -1.40 5.15 10.41
N ASN A 168 -1.88 6.35 10.03
CA ASN A 168 -2.92 7.05 10.82
C ASN A 168 -4.04 7.71 10.02
N THR A 169 -3.93 7.78 8.71
CA THR A 169 -4.93 8.43 7.86
C THR A 169 -5.33 7.50 6.73
N LEU A 170 -6.62 7.22 6.62
CA LEU A 170 -7.19 6.36 5.59
C LEU A 170 -8.16 7.17 4.75
N ILE A 171 -7.79 7.47 3.51
CA ILE A 171 -8.65 8.10 2.52
C ILE A 171 -9.31 6.97 1.74
N ILE A 172 -10.64 6.94 1.72
CA ILE A 172 -11.43 5.94 0.99
C ILE A 172 -12.22 6.65 -0.10
N GLU A 173 -11.89 6.37 -1.36
CA GLU A 173 -12.71 6.84 -2.46
C GLU A 173 -14.00 6.02 -2.53
N VAL A 174 -15.14 6.72 -2.53
CA VAL A 174 -16.46 6.11 -2.40
C VAL A 174 -17.14 5.95 -3.78
N GLY A 175 -17.21 7.02 -4.57
CA GLY A 175 -17.84 7.04 -5.89
C GLY A 175 -19.20 6.36 -5.93
N GLY A 176 -19.40 5.45 -6.86
CA GLY A 176 -20.61 4.61 -6.96
C GLY A 176 -20.57 3.35 -6.08
N GLY A 177 -19.51 3.14 -5.28
CA GLY A 177 -19.26 1.90 -4.52
C GLY A 177 -19.99 1.82 -3.16
N MET A 178 -20.81 2.78 -2.79
CA MET A 178 -21.69 2.74 -1.60
C MET A 178 -23.14 2.88 -2.02
N GLU A 179 -24.05 2.24 -1.29
CA GLU A 179 -25.51 2.37 -1.45
C GLU A 179 -25.99 3.80 -1.21
N TYR A 180 -26.83 4.32 -2.12
CA TYR A 180 -27.49 5.61 -2.00
C TYR A 180 -29.02 5.45 -1.96
N ASP A 181 -29.63 5.75 -0.82
CA ASP A 181 -31.09 5.62 -0.64
C ASP A 181 -31.86 6.71 -1.39
N ARG A 182 -31.32 7.93 -1.44
CA ARG A 182 -31.96 9.09 -2.10
C ARG A 182 -31.87 8.98 -3.61
N HIS A 183 -30.81 8.34 -4.12
CA HIS A 183 -30.48 8.25 -5.53
C HIS A 183 -30.07 6.82 -5.92
N PRO A 184 -30.94 5.80 -5.80
CA PRO A 184 -30.61 4.42 -6.12
C PRO A 184 -30.26 4.22 -7.62
N GLU A 185 -30.65 5.15 -8.49
CA GLU A 185 -30.27 5.17 -9.90
C GLU A 185 -28.76 5.36 -10.11
N ILE A 186 -28.07 5.99 -9.16
CA ILE A 186 -26.61 6.11 -9.19
C ILE A 186 -25.96 4.72 -9.12
N ASN A 187 -26.37 3.90 -8.15
CA ASN A 187 -25.83 2.55 -8.02
C ASN A 187 -26.14 1.67 -9.24
N GLN A 188 -27.37 1.77 -9.80
CA GLN A 188 -27.75 1.03 -11.00
C GLN A 188 -26.92 1.45 -12.23
N ALA A 189 -26.72 2.77 -12.40
CA ALA A 189 -25.88 3.29 -13.49
C ALA A 189 -24.41 2.93 -13.30
N TRP A 190 -23.91 2.88 -12.06
CA TRP A 190 -22.56 2.48 -11.71
C TRP A 190 -22.28 1.02 -12.08
N GLU A 191 -23.10 0.08 -11.62
CA GLU A 191 -22.98 -1.34 -11.99
C GLU A 191 -23.04 -1.56 -13.51
N LYS A 192 -23.93 -0.81 -14.17
CA LYS A 192 -24.03 -0.87 -15.63
C LYS A 192 -22.75 -0.36 -16.29
N LEU A 193 -22.20 0.78 -15.85
CA LEU A 193 -20.95 1.33 -16.37
C LEU A 193 -19.79 0.34 -16.21
N CYS A 194 -19.62 -0.23 -15.01
CA CYS A 194 -18.57 -1.19 -14.73
C CYS A 194 -18.65 -2.42 -15.62
N LYS A 195 -19.86 -2.97 -15.78
CA LYS A 195 -20.11 -4.10 -16.68
C LYS A 195 -19.84 -3.77 -18.16
N ASP A 196 -20.30 -2.60 -18.62
CA ASP A 196 -20.11 -2.14 -19.99
C ASP A 196 -18.63 -1.87 -20.27
N ALA A 197 -17.90 -1.31 -19.28
CA ALA A 197 -16.47 -1.02 -19.38
C ALA A 197 -15.63 -2.30 -19.51
N GLN A 198 -15.96 -3.35 -18.77
CA GLN A 198 -15.29 -4.65 -18.90
C GLN A 198 -15.55 -5.29 -20.26
N ALA A 199 -16.75 -5.14 -20.81
CA ALA A 199 -17.14 -5.68 -22.12
C ALA A 199 -16.67 -4.84 -23.30
N TYR A 200 -16.20 -3.63 -23.07
CA TYR A 200 -15.77 -2.70 -24.13
C TYR A 200 -14.48 -3.19 -24.80
N PRO A 201 -14.32 -3.02 -26.13
CA PRO A 201 -13.07 -3.36 -26.82
C PRO A 201 -11.88 -2.63 -26.20
N GLY A 202 -10.91 -3.35 -25.63
CA GLY A 202 -9.79 -2.82 -24.88
C GLY A 202 -10.12 -2.46 -23.42
N GLY A 203 -11.29 -2.90 -22.91
CA GLY A 203 -11.71 -2.68 -21.53
C GLY A 203 -11.89 -1.19 -21.17
N PRO A 204 -11.74 -0.83 -19.90
CA PRO A 204 -11.80 0.56 -19.44
C PRO A 204 -10.85 1.51 -20.19
N ARG A 205 -9.64 1.06 -20.54
CA ARG A 205 -8.68 1.83 -21.36
C ARG A 205 -9.21 2.10 -22.78
N GLY A 206 -9.95 1.16 -23.36
CA GLY A 206 -10.62 1.37 -24.64
C GLY A 206 -11.61 2.52 -24.58
N ILE A 207 -12.34 2.65 -23.46
CA ILE A 207 -13.24 3.81 -23.22
C ILE A 207 -12.43 5.10 -23.08
N GLN A 208 -11.37 5.12 -22.27
CA GLN A 208 -10.52 6.27 -22.10
C GLN A 208 -10.02 6.87 -23.43
N SER A 209 -9.72 6.02 -24.41
CA SER A 209 -9.26 6.43 -25.73
C SER A 209 -10.38 6.60 -26.78
N SER A 210 -11.64 6.34 -26.44
CA SER A 210 -12.76 6.34 -27.40
C SER A 210 -13.35 7.73 -27.71
N GLY A 211 -13.15 8.70 -26.80
CA GLY A 211 -13.74 10.03 -26.91
C GLY A 211 -13.05 10.95 -27.90
N VAL A 212 -13.53 12.20 -27.99
CA VAL A 212 -12.89 13.28 -28.76
C VAL A 212 -11.56 13.71 -28.12
N TYR A 213 -11.44 13.53 -26.82
CA TYR A 213 -10.28 13.81 -25.99
C TYR A 213 -9.98 12.59 -25.12
N TRP A 214 -8.77 12.51 -24.61
CA TRP A 214 -8.41 11.51 -23.61
C TRP A 214 -9.26 11.69 -22.37
N LYS A 215 -9.92 10.61 -21.94
CA LYS A 215 -10.72 10.59 -20.72
C LYS A 215 -9.89 10.16 -19.52
N ASN A 216 -10.37 10.51 -18.36
CA ASN A 216 -9.79 10.05 -17.11
C ASN A 216 -10.05 8.55 -16.86
N SER A 217 -9.33 7.98 -15.92
CA SER A 217 -9.61 6.66 -15.37
C SER A 217 -11.07 6.59 -14.89
N LEU A 218 -11.72 5.46 -15.13
CA LEU A 218 -13.13 5.27 -14.80
C LEU A 218 -13.35 4.85 -13.34
N HIS A 219 -12.29 4.44 -12.65
CA HIS A 219 -12.31 3.89 -11.29
C HIS A 219 -13.31 2.74 -11.10
N THR A 220 -13.46 1.91 -12.13
CA THR A 220 -14.46 0.81 -12.16
C THR A 220 -14.23 -0.29 -11.13
N GLU A 221 -13.10 -0.24 -10.44
CA GLU A 221 -12.69 -1.13 -9.35
C GLU A 221 -13.35 -0.78 -8.00
N LEU A 222 -13.92 0.42 -7.87
CA LEU A 222 -14.68 0.82 -6.68
C LEU A 222 -15.83 -0.17 -6.42
N GLY A 223 -15.90 -0.69 -5.20
CA GLY A 223 -16.87 -1.70 -4.83
C GLY A 223 -16.77 -3.01 -5.60
N GLY A 224 -15.61 -3.27 -6.29
CA GLY A 224 -15.47 -4.40 -7.19
C GLY A 224 -16.36 -4.32 -8.44
N GLY A 225 -16.74 -3.09 -8.83
CA GLY A 225 -17.68 -2.85 -9.93
C GLY A 225 -19.16 -2.96 -9.52
N SER A 226 -19.43 -2.97 -8.21
CA SER A 226 -20.75 -2.93 -7.59
C SER A 226 -20.73 -1.94 -6.42
N TYR A 227 -21.50 -2.18 -5.37
CA TYR A 227 -21.53 -1.31 -4.20
C TYR A 227 -21.78 -2.09 -2.90
N LEU A 228 -21.31 -1.54 -1.81
CA LEU A 228 -21.57 -2.00 -0.44
C LEU A 228 -22.80 -1.32 0.12
N THR A 229 -23.51 -2.02 1.01
CA THR A 229 -24.54 -1.40 1.83
C THR A 229 -23.93 -0.37 2.79
N LYS A 230 -24.72 0.63 3.21
CA LYS A 230 -24.28 1.60 4.22
C LYS A 230 -23.83 0.93 5.53
N GLY A 231 -24.45 -0.21 5.89
CA GLY A 231 -24.07 -0.97 7.08
C GLY A 231 -22.66 -1.58 6.96
N GLU A 232 -22.34 -2.16 5.81
CA GLU A 232 -21.02 -2.73 5.52
C GLU A 232 -19.92 -1.63 5.49
N VAL A 233 -20.20 -0.49 4.88
CA VAL A 233 -19.28 0.65 4.87
C VAL A 233 -19.05 1.19 6.28
N ARG A 234 -20.11 1.35 7.09
CA ARG A 234 -20.00 1.79 8.48
C ARG A 234 -19.15 0.84 9.32
N ASP A 235 -19.33 -0.47 9.13
CA ASP A 235 -18.55 -1.49 9.84
C ASP A 235 -17.02 -1.39 9.50
N ILE A 236 -16.69 -1.10 8.25
CA ILE A 236 -15.29 -0.83 7.84
C ILE A 236 -14.77 0.46 8.50
N VAL A 237 -15.54 1.53 8.47
CA VAL A 237 -15.19 2.84 9.05
C VAL A 237 -14.97 2.75 10.55
N ASP A 238 -15.91 2.11 11.27
CA ASP A 238 -15.85 1.94 12.72
C ASP A 238 -14.65 1.07 13.12
N TYR A 239 -14.37 0.01 12.36
CA TYR A 239 -13.18 -0.83 12.55
C TYR A 239 -11.88 -0.02 12.40
N ALA A 240 -11.75 0.78 11.34
CA ALA A 240 -10.58 1.62 11.14
C ALA A 240 -10.41 2.68 12.24
N LYS A 241 -11.52 3.36 12.63
CA LYS A 241 -11.51 4.32 13.75
C LYS A 241 -11.12 3.66 15.07
N GLY A 242 -11.56 2.42 15.31
CA GLY A 242 -11.20 1.62 16.48
C GLY A 242 -9.70 1.34 16.57
N LEU A 243 -9.00 1.26 15.44
CA LEU A 243 -7.55 1.12 15.32
C LEU A 243 -6.79 2.47 15.32
N GLY A 244 -7.49 3.59 15.49
CA GLY A 244 -6.90 4.93 15.61
C GLY A 244 -6.76 5.70 14.30
N PHE A 245 -7.34 5.23 13.19
CA PHE A 245 -7.31 5.96 11.93
C PHE A 245 -8.23 7.17 11.93
N LYS A 246 -7.76 8.24 11.30
CA LYS A 246 -8.59 9.29 10.74
C LYS A 246 -9.12 8.78 9.39
N VAL A 247 -10.41 8.49 9.32
CA VAL A 247 -11.03 7.98 8.09
C VAL A 247 -11.65 9.15 7.32
N VAL A 248 -11.18 9.34 6.10
CA VAL A 248 -11.55 10.44 5.22
C VAL A 248 -12.26 9.86 3.99
N PRO A 249 -13.56 10.11 3.78
CA PRO A 249 -14.18 9.77 2.52
C PRO A 249 -13.68 10.70 1.41
N GLU A 250 -13.39 10.15 0.23
CA GLU A 250 -13.20 10.92 -0.98
C GLU A 250 -14.47 10.84 -1.83
N ILE A 251 -15.07 12.01 -2.06
CA ILE A 251 -16.25 12.20 -2.87
C ILE A 251 -15.83 13.02 -4.08
N GLN A 252 -15.52 12.34 -5.18
CA GLN A 252 -15.00 12.98 -6.38
C GLN A 252 -15.92 14.09 -6.86
N GLY A 253 -15.37 15.30 -6.96
CA GLY A 253 -16.02 16.50 -7.45
C GLY A 253 -15.41 16.99 -8.74
N LEU A 254 -16.21 17.59 -9.61
CA LEU A 254 -15.91 18.12 -10.92
C LEU A 254 -15.51 17.02 -11.93
N SER A 255 -14.33 16.42 -11.80
CA SER A 255 -13.82 15.30 -12.60
C SER A 255 -14.05 13.94 -11.91
N HIS A 256 -13.76 12.84 -12.58
CA HIS A 256 -14.02 11.47 -12.11
C HIS A 256 -15.46 11.24 -11.61
N ALA A 257 -16.38 12.11 -12.07
CA ALA A 257 -17.76 12.14 -11.62
C ALA A 257 -18.66 11.15 -12.38
N TYR A 258 -18.10 10.11 -13.00
CA TYR A 258 -18.85 9.09 -13.73
C TYR A 258 -20.04 8.53 -12.95
N TYR A 259 -19.89 8.36 -11.63
CA TYR A 259 -20.94 7.83 -10.76
C TYR A 259 -22.19 8.73 -10.75
N LEU A 260 -22.03 10.05 -10.94
CA LEU A 260 -23.13 11.01 -11.05
C LEU A 260 -23.60 11.17 -12.51
N THR A 261 -22.67 11.43 -13.42
CA THR A 261 -22.96 11.84 -14.79
C THR A 261 -23.47 10.69 -15.66
N MET A 262 -23.20 9.45 -15.31
CA MET A 262 -23.79 8.28 -15.99
C MET A 262 -25.23 8.04 -15.58
N ALA A 263 -25.63 8.40 -14.39
CA ALA A 263 -27.03 8.38 -13.93
C ALA A 263 -27.79 9.61 -14.40
N HIS A 264 -27.16 10.76 -14.36
CA HIS A 264 -27.70 12.10 -14.60
C HIS A 264 -26.93 12.85 -15.68
N ARG A 265 -27.15 12.50 -16.95
CA ARG A 265 -26.43 13.12 -18.09
C ARG A 265 -26.68 14.61 -18.23
N GLU A 266 -27.82 15.10 -17.77
CA GLU A 266 -28.20 16.51 -17.80
C GLU A 266 -27.31 17.43 -16.97
N ILE A 267 -26.54 16.86 -16.03
CA ILE A 267 -25.56 17.64 -15.26
C ILE A 267 -24.17 17.61 -15.88
N ALA A 268 -23.91 16.78 -16.88
CA ALA A 268 -22.58 16.64 -17.47
C ALA A 268 -22.16 17.94 -18.22
N GLU A 269 -20.85 18.20 -18.23
CA GLU A 269 -20.25 19.27 -19.04
C GLU A 269 -20.43 19.00 -20.55
N ASP A 270 -20.37 17.74 -20.98
CA ASP A 270 -20.76 17.27 -22.31
C ASP A 270 -21.77 16.13 -22.21
N PRO A 271 -23.09 16.42 -22.26
CA PRO A 271 -24.12 15.39 -22.19
C PRO A 271 -24.17 14.41 -23.37
N GLU A 272 -23.59 14.78 -24.52
CA GLU A 272 -23.53 13.96 -25.73
C GLU A 272 -22.37 12.95 -25.68
N ASP A 273 -21.44 13.11 -24.73
CA ASP A 273 -20.38 12.14 -24.53
C ASP A 273 -20.97 10.80 -24.03
N PRO A 274 -20.67 9.66 -24.66
CA PRO A 274 -21.12 8.35 -24.16
C PRO A 274 -20.70 8.05 -22.72
N PHE A 275 -19.55 8.58 -22.29
CA PHE A 275 -18.95 8.36 -20.97
C PHE A 275 -18.48 9.70 -20.40
N PRO A 276 -19.41 10.59 -19.96
CA PRO A 276 -19.04 11.89 -19.43
C PRO A 276 -18.39 11.75 -18.06
N ASP A 277 -17.19 12.31 -17.89
CA ASP A 277 -16.43 12.23 -16.64
C ASP A 277 -16.53 13.48 -15.76
N THR A 278 -16.94 14.59 -16.35
CA THR A 278 -16.95 15.90 -15.69
C THR A 278 -18.36 16.45 -15.63
N TYR A 279 -18.80 16.89 -14.47
CA TYR A 279 -20.07 17.60 -14.35
C TYR A 279 -19.94 19.10 -14.62
N CYS A 280 -21.04 19.77 -14.94
CA CYS A 280 -21.09 21.20 -15.19
C CYS A 280 -21.09 22.00 -13.88
N PRO A 281 -20.03 22.78 -13.56
CA PRO A 281 -19.96 23.57 -12.32
C PRO A 281 -20.82 24.84 -12.35
N SER A 282 -21.58 25.06 -13.44
CA SER A 282 -22.54 26.16 -13.56
C SER A 282 -24.01 25.70 -13.48
N ASN A 283 -24.25 24.38 -13.41
CA ASN A 283 -25.58 23.83 -13.31
C ASN A 283 -25.97 23.66 -11.83
N PRO A 284 -27.02 24.34 -11.33
CA PRO A 284 -27.42 24.21 -9.93
C PRO A 284 -27.93 22.80 -9.55
N ASP A 285 -28.40 22.01 -10.52
CA ASP A 285 -28.84 20.64 -10.28
C ASP A 285 -27.67 19.71 -9.93
N THR A 286 -26.47 20.01 -10.44
CA THR A 286 -25.22 19.34 -10.07
C THR A 286 -25.03 19.35 -8.55
N TYR A 287 -25.13 20.53 -7.95
CA TYR A 287 -24.89 20.66 -6.50
C TYR A 287 -25.99 20.07 -5.65
N ARG A 288 -27.25 20.08 -6.11
CA ARG A 288 -28.34 19.38 -5.39
C ARG A 288 -28.06 17.90 -5.33
N LEU A 289 -27.71 17.28 -6.45
CA LEU A 289 -27.38 15.87 -6.52
C LEU A 289 -26.12 15.54 -5.71
N TYR A 290 -25.05 16.30 -5.90
CA TYR A 290 -23.79 16.09 -5.17
C TYR A 290 -23.98 16.17 -3.65
N PHE A 291 -24.74 17.16 -3.17
CA PHE A 291 -24.96 17.33 -1.74
C PHE A 291 -25.88 16.25 -1.15
N ASP A 292 -26.86 15.75 -1.89
CA ASP A 292 -27.66 14.61 -1.46
C ASP A 292 -26.78 13.35 -1.26
N VAL A 293 -25.87 13.10 -2.20
CA VAL A 293 -24.86 12.02 -2.10
C VAL A 293 -23.90 12.27 -0.93
N ALA A 294 -23.36 13.48 -0.82
CA ALA A 294 -22.42 13.85 0.24
C ALA A 294 -23.06 13.72 1.64
N ASP A 295 -24.33 14.03 1.80
CA ASP A 295 -25.04 13.86 3.07
C ASP A 295 -25.09 12.39 3.50
N GLU A 296 -25.37 11.47 2.57
CA GLU A 296 -25.39 10.03 2.87
C GLU A 296 -24.00 9.49 3.21
N VAL A 297 -22.94 9.97 2.53
CA VAL A 297 -21.56 9.63 2.87
C VAL A 297 -21.18 10.16 4.26
N ILE A 298 -21.52 11.43 4.57
CA ILE A 298 -21.28 12.02 5.89
C ILE A 298 -22.00 11.24 7.00
N GLU A 299 -23.24 10.81 6.76
CA GLU A 299 -24.00 10.01 7.72
C GLU A 299 -23.30 8.69 8.06
N VAL A 300 -22.68 8.04 7.06
CA VAL A 300 -22.00 6.76 7.24
C VAL A 300 -20.60 6.93 7.84
N PHE A 301 -19.83 7.89 7.35
CA PHE A 301 -18.43 8.08 7.75
C PHE A 301 -18.27 8.91 9.02
N GLU A 302 -19.20 9.82 9.34
CA GLU A 302 -19.06 10.81 10.41
C GLU A 302 -17.64 11.43 10.43
N PRO A 303 -17.20 12.07 9.32
CA PRO A 303 -15.83 12.42 9.11
C PRO A 303 -15.47 13.78 9.70
N GLU A 304 -14.20 13.96 10.15
CA GLU A 304 -13.63 15.28 10.45
C GLU A 304 -13.14 15.99 9.17
N TRP A 305 -12.74 15.23 8.18
CA TRP A 305 -12.20 15.67 6.89
C TRP A 305 -12.90 14.96 5.74
N VAL A 306 -13.07 15.65 4.62
CA VAL A 306 -13.53 15.10 3.35
C VAL A 306 -12.54 15.47 2.25
N SER A 307 -12.23 14.54 1.37
CA SER A 307 -11.54 14.85 0.11
C SER A 307 -12.60 15.08 -0.97
N ILE A 308 -12.47 16.18 -1.71
CA ILE A 308 -13.39 16.56 -2.78
C ILE A 308 -12.86 16.26 -4.18
N GLY A 309 -11.76 15.52 -4.31
CA GLY A 309 -11.15 15.18 -5.59
C GLY A 309 -10.55 16.38 -6.32
N HIS A 310 -11.06 16.72 -7.50
CA HIS A 310 -10.62 17.79 -8.41
C HIS A 310 -9.34 17.51 -9.17
N ASP A 311 -8.86 16.26 -9.14
CA ASP A 311 -7.75 15.83 -9.96
C ASP A 311 -8.15 15.67 -11.45
N GLU A 312 -7.18 15.83 -12.33
CA GLU A 312 -7.28 15.53 -13.76
C GLU A 312 -8.45 16.18 -14.51
N VAL A 313 -8.87 17.39 -14.15
CA VAL A 313 -9.93 18.13 -14.87
C VAL A 313 -9.48 18.35 -16.31
N ARG A 314 -10.04 17.58 -17.24
CA ARG A 314 -9.69 17.59 -18.67
C ARG A 314 -10.80 18.16 -19.57
N MET A 315 -11.99 18.35 -19.02
CA MET A 315 -13.15 18.91 -19.68
C MET A 315 -13.70 20.06 -18.86
N LEU A 316 -13.69 21.26 -19.40
CA LEU A 316 -14.22 22.46 -18.74
C LEU A 316 -14.54 23.54 -19.78
N ALA A 317 -15.53 24.41 -19.50
CA ALA A 317 -15.96 25.49 -20.36
C ALA A 317 -16.44 25.05 -21.75
N GLN A 318 -17.11 23.92 -21.85
CA GLN A 318 -17.64 23.38 -23.11
C GLN A 318 -19.16 23.58 -23.23
N CYS A 319 -19.91 23.40 -22.15
CA CYS A 319 -21.36 23.47 -22.15
C CYS A 319 -21.88 24.91 -22.31
N PRO A 320 -23.13 25.10 -22.73
CA PRO A 320 -23.74 26.45 -22.91
C PRO A 320 -23.71 27.31 -21.65
N LEU A 321 -23.69 26.70 -20.42
CA LEU A 321 -23.66 27.44 -19.16
C LEU A 321 -22.23 27.86 -18.76
N CYS A 322 -21.21 27.19 -19.29
CA CYS A 322 -19.79 27.37 -18.90
C CYS A 322 -18.97 28.11 -19.97
N LYS A 323 -19.32 28.00 -21.26
CA LYS A 323 -18.47 28.43 -22.42
C LYS A 323 -17.99 29.87 -22.41
N ASP A 324 -18.73 30.78 -21.75
CA ASP A 324 -18.42 32.21 -21.69
C ASP A 324 -17.69 32.60 -20.38
N LYS A 325 -17.30 31.61 -19.55
CA LYS A 325 -16.56 31.78 -18.28
C LYS A 325 -15.11 31.33 -18.45
N THR A 326 -14.24 31.88 -17.62
CA THR A 326 -12.84 31.43 -17.61
C THR A 326 -12.66 30.14 -16.80
N GLY A 327 -11.58 29.39 -17.06
CA GLY A 327 -11.30 28.14 -16.35
C GLY A 327 -11.10 28.37 -14.85
N GLU A 328 -10.39 29.46 -14.50
CA GLU A 328 -10.16 29.81 -13.09
C GLU A 328 -11.45 30.17 -12.34
N GLU A 329 -12.40 30.86 -13.00
CA GLU A 329 -13.71 31.20 -12.43
C GLU A 329 -14.54 29.93 -12.20
N LEU A 330 -14.56 29.02 -13.15
CA LEU A 330 -15.31 27.75 -13.06
C LEU A 330 -14.75 26.84 -11.96
N LEU A 331 -13.44 26.63 -11.94
CA LEU A 331 -12.77 25.81 -10.94
C LEU A 331 -12.93 26.40 -9.54
N ALA A 332 -12.68 27.71 -9.38
CA ALA A 332 -12.81 28.37 -8.08
C ALA A 332 -14.27 28.38 -7.58
N ASN A 333 -15.25 28.54 -8.47
CA ASN A 333 -16.67 28.49 -8.11
C ASN A 333 -17.05 27.11 -7.56
N ASP A 334 -16.59 26.04 -8.21
CA ASP A 334 -16.86 24.68 -7.77
C ASP A 334 -16.22 24.39 -6.41
N ILE A 335 -14.93 24.62 -6.29
CA ILE A 335 -14.20 24.43 -5.02
C ILE A 335 -14.86 25.21 -3.88
N ASN A 336 -15.17 26.51 -4.09
CA ASN A 336 -15.79 27.34 -3.06
C ASN A 336 -17.18 26.85 -2.68
N THR A 337 -17.96 26.35 -3.63
CA THR A 337 -19.31 25.82 -3.39
C THR A 337 -19.25 24.57 -2.50
N LEU A 338 -18.39 23.62 -2.83
CA LEU A 338 -18.20 22.41 -2.04
C LEU A 338 -17.58 22.74 -0.66
N TYR A 339 -16.52 23.56 -0.64
CA TYR A 339 -15.88 23.98 0.61
C TYR A 339 -16.89 24.63 1.58
N ASN A 340 -17.70 25.57 1.12
CA ASN A 340 -18.66 26.26 1.97
C ASN A 340 -19.72 25.28 2.52
N TYR A 341 -20.14 24.31 1.72
CA TYR A 341 -21.07 23.28 2.16
C TYR A 341 -20.51 22.43 3.31
N PHE A 342 -19.31 21.89 3.16
CA PHE A 342 -18.67 21.07 4.20
C PHE A 342 -18.28 21.90 5.42
N LYS A 343 -17.78 23.11 5.22
CA LYS A 343 -17.46 24.03 6.33
C LYS A 343 -18.66 24.40 7.18
N ALA A 344 -19.84 24.57 6.57
CA ALA A 344 -21.08 24.82 7.31
C ALA A 344 -21.49 23.65 8.21
N LYS A 345 -21.01 22.43 7.92
CA LYS A 345 -21.18 21.21 8.72
C LYS A 345 -20.02 20.98 9.71
N GLY A 346 -19.03 21.87 9.74
CA GLY A 346 -17.84 21.72 10.58
C GLY A 346 -16.80 20.73 10.05
N ILE A 347 -16.91 20.32 8.79
CA ILE A 347 -16.02 19.36 8.14
C ILE A 347 -14.94 20.11 7.37
N LYS A 348 -13.69 19.72 7.52
CA LYS A 348 -12.53 20.28 6.83
C LYS A 348 -12.36 19.62 5.47
N VAL A 349 -11.74 20.34 4.54
CA VAL A 349 -11.63 19.92 3.13
C VAL A 349 -10.19 19.63 2.73
N ILE A 350 -10.02 18.52 2.02
CA ILE A 350 -8.81 18.11 1.30
C ILE A 350 -9.14 18.12 -0.19
N MET A 351 -8.18 18.45 -1.06
CA MET A 351 -8.33 18.30 -2.51
C MET A 351 -7.00 18.03 -3.20
N TRP A 352 -7.04 17.40 -4.35
CA TRP A 352 -5.91 17.30 -5.25
C TRP A 352 -5.61 18.68 -5.86
N GLY A 353 -4.36 19.10 -5.79
CA GLY A 353 -3.97 20.49 -6.02
C GLY A 353 -3.43 20.81 -7.40
N GLU A 354 -3.20 19.84 -8.30
CA GLU A 354 -2.46 20.07 -9.54
C GLU A 354 -3.11 21.09 -10.46
N LYS A 355 -4.45 21.21 -10.45
CA LYS A 355 -5.15 22.21 -11.30
C LYS A 355 -5.00 23.65 -10.80
N LEU A 356 -4.42 23.82 -9.61
CA LEU A 356 -4.03 25.14 -9.06
C LEU A 356 -2.56 25.47 -9.35
N GLN A 357 -1.78 24.55 -9.93
CA GLN A 357 -0.34 24.72 -10.18
C GLN A 357 -0.07 25.17 -11.62
N ASN A 358 0.93 26.06 -11.76
CA ASN A 358 1.40 26.59 -13.04
C ASN A 358 2.74 25.94 -13.39
N PHE A 359 2.71 24.85 -14.12
CA PHE A 359 3.92 24.10 -14.42
C PHE A 359 4.09 23.79 -15.91
N ILE A 360 5.28 24.09 -16.44
CA ILE A 360 5.73 23.67 -17.77
C ILE A 360 6.87 22.68 -17.58
N GLY A 361 6.67 21.46 -18.05
CA GLY A 361 7.69 20.41 -17.96
C GLY A 361 8.94 20.68 -18.78
N TYR A 362 10.00 19.93 -18.56
CA TYR A 362 11.27 20.06 -19.31
C TYR A 362 11.11 19.80 -20.81
N ASN A 363 10.11 19.01 -21.18
CA ASN A 363 9.72 18.75 -22.57
C ASN A 363 8.94 19.90 -23.20
N GLY A 364 8.73 21.03 -22.49
CA GLY A 364 7.94 22.16 -22.91
C GLY A 364 6.42 21.93 -22.91
N LYS A 365 5.94 20.78 -22.41
CA LYS A 365 4.51 20.50 -22.31
C LYS A 365 3.90 21.17 -21.09
N PRO A 366 2.66 21.67 -21.19
CA PRO A 366 1.92 22.22 -20.07
C PRO A 366 1.38 21.11 -19.17
N TYR A 367 1.47 21.31 -17.84
CA TYR A 367 0.92 20.45 -16.80
C TYR A 367 0.08 21.26 -15.83
N GLY A 368 -0.67 20.54 -14.99
CA GLY A 368 -1.48 21.18 -13.97
C GLY A 368 -2.60 22.02 -14.51
N GLY A 369 -2.69 23.24 -14.03
CA GLY A 369 -3.70 24.24 -14.43
C GLY A 369 -3.33 25.10 -15.62
N VAL A 370 -2.26 24.81 -16.35
CA VAL A 370 -1.85 25.53 -17.56
C VAL A 370 -2.78 25.20 -18.72
N PHE A 371 -3.03 26.16 -19.59
CA PHE A 371 -3.81 25.93 -20.82
C PHE A 371 -3.24 24.75 -21.62
N GLN A 372 -4.10 23.82 -22.01
CA GLN A 372 -3.74 22.66 -22.81
C GLN A 372 -4.58 22.60 -24.09
N GLU A 373 -3.91 22.27 -25.18
CA GLU A 373 -4.51 22.10 -26.49
C GLU A 373 -3.95 20.81 -27.09
N ARG A 374 -4.81 19.91 -27.49
CA ARG A 374 -4.39 18.60 -27.98
C ARG A 374 -5.14 18.16 -29.23
N TRP A 375 -4.44 17.38 -30.05
CA TRP A 375 -4.96 16.68 -31.19
C TRP A 375 -4.65 15.21 -31.05
N ASP A 376 -5.64 14.36 -31.22
CA ASP A 376 -5.37 12.94 -31.25
C ASP A 376 -4.94 12.47 -32.66
N GLU A 377 -4.55 11.19 -32.78
CA GLU A 377 -4.14 10.57 -34.04
C GLU A 377 -5.23 10.58 -35.12
N LYS A 378 -6.51 10.71 -34.72
CA LYS A 378 -7.67 10.81 -35.63
C LYS A 378 -8.00 12.25 -36.02
N GLY A 379 -7.16 13.21 -35.58
CA GLY A 379 -7.37 14.62 -35.86
C GLY A 379 -8.47 15.29 -35.04
N ARG A 380 -8.88 14.64 -33.92
CA ARG A 380 -9.85 15.22 -33.00
C ARG A 380 -9.14 16.24 -32.11
N TYR A 381 -9.79 17.35 -31.86
CA TYR A 381 -9.25 18.51 -31.14
C TYR A 381 -10.02 18.76 -29.84
N TRP A 382 -9.31 19.07 -28.80
CA TRP A 382 -9.90 19.63 -27.58
C TRP A 382 -8.94 20.60 -26.90
N ARG A 383 -9.49 21.40 -26.01
CA ARG A 383 -8.72 22.32 -25.16
C ARG A 383 -9.22 22.24 -23.74
N VAL A 384 -8.29 22.40 -22.78
CA VAL A 384 -8.58 22.65 -21.38
C VAL A 384 -8.16 24.10 -21.09
N PRO A 385 -9.07 24.96 -20.63
CA PRO A 385 -8.71 26.34 -20.31
C PRO A 385 -7.75 26.36 -19.11
N GLU A 386 -6.98 27.44 -18.99
CA GLU A 386 -6.13 27.62 -17.82
C GLU A 386 -6.96 27.74 -16.52
N THR A 387 -6.48 27.11 -15.45
CA THR A 387 -7.18 27.09 -14.16
C THR A 387 -6.26 27.50 -13.01
N TYR A 388 -4.94 27.51 -13.18
CA TYR A 388 -3.98 27.72 -12.09
C TYR A 388 -4.19 29.02 -11.31
N LYS A 389 -4.74 30.07 -11.94
CA LYS A 389 -5.06 31.34 -11.27
C LYS A 389 -6.13 31.21 -10.18
N ALA A 390 -6.91 30.14 -10.21
CA ALA A 390 -7.89 29.83 -9.17
C ALA A 390 -7.24 29.69 -7.78
N ILE A 391 -5.93 29.41 -7.72
CA ILE A 391 -5.18 29.36 -6.45
C ILE A 391 -5.36 30.62 -5.59
N ASN A 392 -5.58 31.78 -6.22
CA ASN A 392 -5.82 33.07 -5.54
C ASN A 392 -7.28 33.28 -5.13
N LEU A 393 -8.20 32.42 -5.58
CA LEU A 393 -9.65 32.57 -5.43
C LEU A 393 -10.25 31.56 -4.45
N VAL A 394 -9.45 30.60 -3.95
CA VAL A 394 -9.90 29.52 -3.08
C VAL A 394 -9.39 29.69 -1.64
N PRO A 395 -10.11 29.14 -0.63
CA PRO A 395 -9.74 29.24 0.78
C PRO A 395 -8.39 28.60 1.07
N LYS A 396 -7.56 29.30 1.85
CA LYS A 396 -6.20 28.85 2.18
C LYS A 396 -6.13 27.77 3.30
N ASP A 397 -7.25 27.45 3.93
CA ASP A 397 -7.37 26.39 4.92
C ASP A 397 -7.80 25.03 4.32
N ILE A 398 -7.97 24.96 2.99
CA ILE A 398 -8.05 23.67 2.27
C ILE A 398 -6.66 23.03 2.32
N LEU A 399 -6.61 21.75 2.69
CA LEU A 399 -5.38 20.97 2.72
C LEU A 399 -5.11 20.37 1.34
N MET A 400 -3.96 20.68 0.74
CA MET A 400 -3.63 20.26 -0.61
C MET A 400 -3.00 18.87 -0.63
N LEU A 401 -3.48 18.00 -1.52
CA LEU A 401 -2.80 16.80 -1.98
C LEU A 401 -1.94 17.17 -3.18
N ASP A 402 -0.62 17.12 -3.01
CA ASP A 402 0.32 17.38 -4.08
C ASP A 402 0.92 16.07 -4.61
N TRP A 403 0.56 15.68 -5.83
CA TRP A 403 1.17 14.55 -6.52
C TRP A 403 2.21 14.98 -7.56
N TYR A 404 2.29 16.30 -7.84
CA TYR A 404 3.34 16.86 -8.69
C TYR A 404 4.67 17.06 -7.96
N HIS A 405 4.75 16.75 -6.66
CA HIS A 405 6.00 16.73 -5.92
C HIS A 405 7.10 15.89 -6.60
N MET A 406 6.72 14.93 -7.47
CA MET A 406 7.65 14.10 -8.25
C MET A 406 8.19 14.81 -9.49
N LEU A 407 7.59 15.92 -9.95
CA LEU A 407 7.95 16.58 -11.19
C LEU A 407 9.06 17.59 -11.00
N SER A 408 9.00 18.42 -9.97
CA SER A 408 10.05 19.40 -9.64
C SER A 408 9.92 19.97 -8.24
N GLU A 409 11.02 20.52 -7.69
CA GLU A 409 10.97 21.29 -6.43
C GLU A 409 10.16 22.60 -6.57
N GLU A 410 9.98 23.10 -7.80
CA GLU A 410 9.20 24.30 -8.04
C GLU A 410 7.72 24.07 -7.81
N THR A 411 7.20 22.89 -8.18
CA THR A 411 5.80 22.49 -7.94
C THR A 411 5.52 22.38 -6.43
N GLU A 412 6.41 21.78 -5.67
CA GLU A 412 6.29 21.68 -4.22
C GLU A 412 6.26 23.03 -3.52
N SER A 413 7.07 23.97 -3.97
CA SER A 413 7.18 25.29 -3.34
C SER A 413 6.02 26.24 -3.66
N GLU A 414 5.18 25.92 -4.63
CA GLU A 414 4.10 26.81 -5.06
C GLU A 414 3.01 26.94 -3.98
N PHE A 415 2.58 25.83 -3.38
CA PHE A 415 1.61 25.84 -2.30
C PHE A 415 2.14 26.54 -1.05
N GLU A 416 3.43 26.38 -0.71
CA GLU A 416 4.06 27.09 0.41
C GLU A 416 4.04 28.61 0.19
N LYS A 417 4.42 29.07 -0.99
CA LYS A 417 4.41 30.51 -1.35
C LYS A 417 3.02 31.11 -1.26
N GLU A 418 2.01 30.33 -1.62
CA GLU A 418 0.61 30.74 -1.61
C GLU A 418 -0.06 30.57 -0.23
N GLY A 419 0.66 30.04 0.77
CA GLY A 419 0.21 29.92 2.15
C GLY A 419 -0.69 28.72 2.44
N PHE A 420 -0.67 27.69 1.61
CA PHE A 420 -1.36 26.42 1.86
C PHE A 420 -0.51 25.47 2.70
N LYS A 421 -1.21 24.60 3.45
CA LYS A 421 -0.64 23.35 3.95
C LYS A 421 -0.86 22.25 2.91
N GLU A 422 0.08 21.32 2.85
CA GLU A 422 0.05 20.21 1.90
C GLU A 422 0.50 18.90 2.52
N PHE A 423 0.18 17.81 1.87
CA PHE A 423 0.82 16.51 2.03
C PHE A 423 0.94 15.83 0.65
N PHE A 424 1.98 15.02 0.49
CA PHE A 424 2.23 14.41 -0.81
C PHE A 424 1.24 13.29 -1.12
N GLY A 425 0.60 13.37 -2.29
CA GLY A 425 -0.22 12.32 -2.86
C GLY A 425 0.60 11.39 -3.76
N ASN A 426 0.08 10.19 -4.04
CA ASN A 426 0.79 9.18 -4.84
C ASN A 426 2.23 8.93 -4.37
N PHE A 427 2.43 9.04 -3.06
CA PHE A 427 3.75 8.95 -2.47
C PHE A 427 4.34 7.55 -2.57
N ARG A 428 5.60 7.48 -2.93
CA ARG A 428 6.39 6.26 -2.95
C ARG A 428 7.68 6.51 -2.16
N GLY A 429 7.67 6.08 -0.90
CA GLY A 429 8.78 6.33 0.02
C GLY A 429 10.10 5.76 -0.46
N SER A 430 10.07 4.60 -1.13
CA SER A 430 11.28 3.98 -1.67
C SER A 430 11.90 4.76 -2.84
N MET A 431 11.13 5.65 -3.44
CA MET A 431 11.51 6.41 -4.63
C MET A 431 11.81 7.88 -4.35
N ILE A 432 11.47 8.40 -3.16
CA ILE A 432 11.69 9.80 -2.79
C ILE A 432 13.16 10.06 -2.43
N ALA A 433 13.72 11.22 -2.81
CA ALA A 433 15.02 11.65 -2.33
C ALA A 433 14.96 12.93 -1.53
N ASN A 434 16.08 13.21 -0.84
CA ASN A 434 16.22 14.39 -0.02
C ASN A 434 15.05 14.53 0.98
N TRP A 435 14.55 13.36 1.47
CA TRP A 435 13.39 13.35 2.37
C TRP A 435 13.66 14.13 3.65
N ASP A 436 14.87 14.08 4.17
CA ASP A 436 15.33 14.87 5.33
C ASP A 436 15.15 16.38 5.13
N ILE A 437 15.43 16.87 3.92
CA ILE A 437 15.23 18.29 3.56
C ILE A 437 13.74 18.57 3.35
N ARG A 438 13.06 17.75 2.57
CA ARG A 438 11.65 17.94 2.18
C ARG A 438 10.72 17.85 3.38
N SER A 439 10.93 16.87 4.26
CA SER A 439 10.13 16.67 5.48
C SER A 439 10.33 17.80 6.54
N SER A 440 11.39 18.59 6.41
CA SER A 440 11.64 19.73 7.28
C SER A 440 10.82 20.99 6.93
N ARG A 441 10.11 21.01 5.81
CA ARG A 441 9.30 22.15 5.37
C ARG A 441 8.10 22.36 6.28
N ASN A 442 7.85 23.63 6.65
CA ASN A 442 6.78 23.97 7.60
C ASN A 442 5.35 23.75 7.08
N ASN A 443 5.16 23.75 5.77
CA ASN A 443 3.84 23.55 5.14
C ASN A 443 3.54 22.08 4.84
N LEU A 444 4.56 21.19 4.79
CA LEU A 444 4.38 19.78 4.53
C LEU A 444 3.96 19.05 5.82
N LEU A 445 2.83 18.35 5.77
CA LEU A 445 2.28 17.61 6.90
C LEU A 445 2.50 16.09 6.82
N GLY A 446 3.08 15.61 5.73
CA GLY A 446 3.35 14.20 5.51
C GLY A 446 3.04 13.74 4.10
N ALA A 447 2.61 12.49 3.98
CA ALA A 447 2.31 11.90 2.68
C ALA A 447 1.27 10.78 2.77
N GLN A 448 0.70 10.42 1.60
CA GLN A 448 -0.15 9.26 1.46
C GLN A 448 0.24 8.42 0.23
N VAL A 449 0.23 7.10 0.41
CA VAL A 449 0.43 6.12 -0.66
C VAL A 449 -0.91 5.78 -1.28
N SER A 450 -1.06 5.90 -2.59
CA SER A 450 -2.28 5.54 -3.32
C SER A 450 -2.16 4.18 -3.99
N THR A 451 -3.27 3.46 -4.11
CA THR A 451 -3.32 2.16 -4.80
C THR A 451 -3.84 2.25 -6.24
N TRP A 452 -4.87 3.04 -6.47
CA TRP A 452 -5.57 3.19 -7.76
C TRP A 452 -5.91 1.84 -8.42
N CYS A 453 -6.29 0.87 -7.62
CA CYS A 453 -6.63 -0.48 -8.08
C CYS A 453 -7.62 -1.14 -7.13
N LEU A 454 -8.14 -2.30 -7.52
CA LEU A 454 -8.99 -3.11 -6.66
C LEU A 454 -8.33 -3.32 -5.29
N ALA A 455 -9.09 -3.06 -4.24
CA ALA A 455 -8.60 -3.08 -2.85
C ALA A 455 -8.58 -4.50 -2.26
N ASP A 456 -7.90 -5.42 -2.96
CA ASP A 456 -7.59 -6.76 -2.48
C ASP A 456 -6.08 -6.97 -2.32
N GLU A 457 -5.72 -7.90 -1.47
CA GLU A 457 -4.31 -8.17 -1.10
C GLU A 457 -3.45 -8.50 -2.32
N TYR A 458 -3.92 -9.38 -3.20
CA TYR A 458 -3.13 -9.83 -4.36
C TYR A 458 -2.85 -8.69 -5.33
N THR A 459 -3.88 -7.90 -5.68
CA THR A 459 -3.74 -6.77 -6.62
C THR A 459 -2.82 -5.69 -6.07
N ILE A 460 -2.97 -5.33 -4.78
CA ILE A 460 -2.12 -4.34 -4.11
C ILE A 460 -0.68 -4.83 -4.03
N ALA A 461 -0.45 -6.10 -3.69
CA ALA A 461 0.89 -6.69 -3.61
C ALA A 461 1.56 -6.76 -4.97
N ARG A 462 0.82 -7.19 -6.01
CA ARG A 462 1.32 -7.26 -7.39
C ARG A 462 1.78 -5.89 -7.90
N ASN A 463 1.09 -4.83 -7.53
CA ASN A 463 1.43 -3.45 -7.89
C ASN A 463 2.56 -2.86 -7.04
N ASN A 464 3.28 -3.66 -6.27
CA ASN A 464 4.35 -3.23 -5.37
C ASN A 464 3.89 -2.37 -4.19
N THR A 465 2.59 -2.16 -4.01
CA THR A 465 2.08 -1.15 -3.08
C THR A 465 2.16 -1.60 -1.61
N ILE A 466 2.13 -2.92 -1.32
CA ILE A 466 2.40 -3.41 0.05
C ILE A 466 3.81 -2.99 0.50
N PHE A 467 4.81 -3.15 -0.36
CA PHE A 467 6.17 -2.70 -0.05
C PHE A 467 6.22 -1.19 0.20
N GLU A 468 5.55 -0.41 -0.65
CA GLU A 468 5.51 1.06 -0.50
C GLU A 468 4.78 1.50 0.77
N PHE A 469 3.71 0.81 1.19
CA PHE A 469 3.06 1.08 2.48
C PHE A 469 4.05 0.93 3.64
N LEU A 470 4.80 -0.16 3.65
CA LEU A 470 5.76 -0.44 4.71
C LEU A 470 6.92 0.57 4.66
N PHE A 471 7.57 0.73 3.51
CA PHE A 471 8.69 1.64 3.37
C PHE A 471 8.30 3.08 3.73
N SER A 472 7.15 3.54 3.23
CA SER A 472 6.64 4.89 3.54
C SER A 472 6.32 5.05 5.02
N ALA A 473 5.76 4.02 5.68
CA ALA A 473 5.54 4.05 7.13
C ALA A 473 6.85 4.31 7.90
N GLY A 474 7.94 3.64 7.49
CA GLY A 474 9.27 3.83 8.10
C GLY A 474 9.76 5.26 7.99
N ILE A 475 9.79 5.82 6.79
CA ILE A 475 10.37 7.15 6.57
C ILE A 475 9.47 8.31 7.07
N LEU A 476 8.15 8.11 7.09
CA LEU A 476 7.21 9.09 7.65
C LEU A 476 7.26 9.12 9.19
N TRP A 477 7.72 8.03 9.80
CA TRP A 477 7.84 7.90 11.24
C TRP A 477 9.20 8.39 11.77
N THR A 478 10.29 8.02 11.09
CA THR A 478 11.66 8.19 11.57
C THR A 478 12.17 9.63 11.36
N GLU A 479 12.57 10.30 12.45
CA GLU A 479 12.97 11.72 12.44
C GLU A 479 14.32 11.95 11.72
N ASP A 480 15.25 11.01 11.84
CA ASP A 480 16.63 11.12 11.32
C ASP A 480 16.84 10.39 9.99
N TYR A 481 15.76 9.95 9.34
CA TYR A 481 15.87 9.27 8.05
C TYR A 481 16.50 10.19 7.00
N ASN A 482 17.46 9.67 6.28
CA ASN A 482 18.09 10.30 5.13
C ASN A 482 18.45 9.24 4.06
N ASP A 483 18.79 9.71 2.88
CA ASP A 483 19.03 8.87 1.71
C ASP A 483 20.12 7.80 1.88
N THR A 484 21.06 7.97 2.81
CA THR A 484 22.08 6.96 3.09
C THR A 484 21.54 5.74 3.83
N MET A 485 20.35 5.85 4.41
CA MET A 485 19.67 4.79 5.16
C MET A 485 18.73 3.95 4.28
N TRP A 486 18.62 4.27 2.99
CA TRP A 486 17.66 3.64 2.08
C TRP A 486 17.82 2.11 1.98
N GLU A 487 19.05 1.62 1.91
CA GLU A 487 19.30 0.18 1.82
C GLU A 487 18.92 -0.53 3.13
N ASP A 488 19.26 0.06 4.27
CA ASP A 488 18.89 -0.48 5.59
C ASP A 488 17.37 -0.53 5.75
N GLU A 489 16.65 0.49 5.28
CA GLU A 489 15.20 0.54 5.32
C GLU A 489 14.56 -0.53 4.44
N CYS A 490 15.05 -0.72 3.21
CA CYS A 490 14.63 -1.82 2.36
C CYS A 490 14.76 -3.17 3.06
N TRP A 491 15.89 -3.41 3.75
CA TRP A 491 16.11 -4.68 4.46
C TRP A 491 15.22 -4.85 5.67
N MET A 492 14.88 -3.79 6.37
CA MET A 492 13.90 -3.86 7.45
C MET A 492 12.53 -4.28 6.92
N VAL A 493 12.10 -3.70 5.79
CA VAL A 493 10.85 -4.07 5.13
C VAL A 493 10.85 -5.53 4.67
N VAL A 494 11.92 -5.98 4.02
CA VAL A 494 12.06 -7.38 3.57
C VAL A 494 11.96 -8.36 4.74
N ARG A 495 12.57 -8.05 5.87
CA ARG A 495 12.52 -8.88 7.08
C ARG A 495 11.13 -8.91 7.73
N LEU A 496 10.40 -7.81 7.62
CA LEU A 496 9.03 -7.69 8.13
C LEU A 496 8.03 -8.44 7.24
N MET A 497 8.32 -8.57 5.94
CA MET A 497 7.37 -9.04 4.92
C MET A 497 6.73 -10.41 5.23
N PRO A 498 7.44 -11.44 5.76
CA PRO A 498 6.80 -12.71 6.11
C PRO A 498 5.67 -12.54 7.14
N ALA A 499 5.89 -11.74 8.18
CA ALA A 499 4.87 -11.47 9.20
C ALA A 499 3.68 -10.69 8.61
N ILE A 500 3.95 -9.73 7.75
CA ILE A 500 2.92 -8.96 7.02
C ILE A 500 2.07 -9.89 6.13
N LYS A 501 2.72 -10.76 5.39
CA LYS A 501 2.04 -11.74 4.53
C LYS A 501 1.13 -12.67 5.34
N GLU A 502 1.60 -13.17 6.48
CA GLU A 502 0.78 -13.98 7.40
C GLU A 502 -0.44 -13.20 7.91
N MET A 503 -0.26 -11.94 8.28
CA MET A 503 -1.34 -11.08 8.77
C MET A 503 -2.40 -10.84 7.69
N LEU A 504 -1.98 -10.53 6.46
CA LEU A 504 -2.88 -10.24 5.35
C LEU A 504 -3.64 -11.48 4.87
N GLN A 505 -2.97 -12.62 4.80
CA GLN A 505 -3.57 -13.86 4.29
C GLN A 505 -4.26 -14.69 5.38
N GLY A 506 -3.98 -14.42 6.65
CA GLY A 506 -4.48 -15.24 7.77
C GLY A 506 -3.91 -16.68 7.73
N ARG A 507 -2.76 -16.87 7.08
CA ARG A 507 -2.09 -18.16 6.90
C ARG A 507 -0.69 -18.11 7.49
N ARG A 508 -0.23 -19.20 8.10
CA ARG A 508 1.13 -19.30 8.62
C ARG A 508 2.07 -19.85 7.55
N TYR A 509 3.23 -19.20 7.41
CA TYR A 509 4.32 -19.63 6.52
C TYR A 509 5.45 -20.26 7.36
N SER A 510 6.02 -21.35 6.86
CA SER A 510 7.09 -22.05 7.59
C SER A 510 8.39 -21.24 7.59
N LEU A 511 8.65 -20.46 6.56
CA LEU A 511 9.83 -19.58 6.46
C LEU A 511 9.77 -18.37 7.40
N SER A 512 8.62 -18.02 7.94
CA SER A 512 8.50 -16.94 8.94
C SER A 512 8.86 -17.36 10.38
N GLY A 513 9.43 -18.53 10.55
CA GLY A 513 10.03 -18.95 11.82
C GLY A 513 9.25 -19.97 12.64
N GLY A 514 8.42 -20.79 12.01
CA GLY A 514 7.49 -21.65 12.70
C GLY A 514 7.41 -23.11 12.29
N ASN A 515 8.49 -23.75 11.88
CA ASN A 515 8.43 -25.19 11.69
C ASN A 515 9.16 -25.96 12.81
N GLU A 516 8.38 -26.51 13.75
CA GLU A 516 8.89 -27.29 14.88
C GLU A 516 9.47 -28.65 14.44
N ASN A 517 8.98 -29.22 13.33
CA ASN A 517 9.38 -30.51 12.82
C ASN A 517 10.57 -30.45 11.84
N GLY A 518 11.03 -29.23 11.53
CA GLY A 518 12.19 -29.01 10.68
C GLY A 518 11.88 -29.05 9.18
N PHE A 519 12.93 -28.86 8.40
CA PHE A 519 12.88 -28.89 6.95
C PHE A 519 13.62 -30.11 6.41
N LYS A 520 13.11 -30.62 5.28
CA LYS A 520 13.78 -31.68 4.51
C LYS A 520 14.08 -31.15 3.12
N THR A 521 15.35 -31.20 2.70
CA THR A 521 15.76 -30.88 1.34
C THR A 521 15.56 -32.08 0.42
N PHE A 522 14.87 -31.87 -0.69
CA PHE A 522 14.64 -32.89 -1.72
C PHE A 522 15.58 -32.72 -2.91
N HIS A 523 15.97 -31.48 -3.16
CA HIS A 523 16.90 -31.11 -4.22
C HIS A 523 17.69 -29.87 -3.83
N MET A 524 18.99 -29.82 -4.12
CA MET A 524 19.83 -28.63 -3.98
C MET A 524 20.95 -28.66 -5.01
N ASP A 525 21.18 -27.54 -5.68
CA ASP A 525 22.31 -27.34 -6.56
C ASP A 525 23.59 -27.13 -5.74
N ASN A 526 24.59 -28.00 -5.89
CA ASN A 526 25.84 -27.95 -5.14
C ASN A 526 26.78 -26.80 -5.57
N THR A 527 26.45 -26.05 -6.64
CA THR A 527 27.19 -24.86 -7.06
C THR A 527 26.71 -23.59 -6.34
N VAL A 528 25.67 -23.71 -5.53
CA VAL A 528 25.05 -22.57 -4.81
C VAL A 528 25.57 -22.50 -3.40
N GLU A 529 26.23 -21.40 -3.06
CA GLU A 529 26.53 -21.02 -1.68
C GLU A 529 25.62 -19.85 -1.28
N VAL A 530 24.64 -20.11 -0.44
CA VAL A 530 23.72 -19.08 0.04
C VAL A 530 24.43 -18.13 1.00
N ILE A 531 24.37 -16.84 0.69
CA ILE A 531 24.96 -15.79 1.50
C ILE A 531 23.87 -15.22 2.41
N LYS A 532 24.16 -15.11 3.69
CA LYS A 532 23.29 -14.43 4.64
C LYS A 532 23.25 -12.94 4.32
N TRP A 533 22.12 -12.44 3.84
CA TRP A 533 21.93 -11.03 3.52
C TRP A 533 20.52 -10.58 3.88
N GLY A 534 20.44 -9.66 4.83
CA GLY A 534 19.22 -8.91 5.14
C GLY A 534 18.06 -9.66 5.80
N SER A 535 17.99 -10.99 5.71
CA SER A 535 16.99 -11.81 6.40
C SER A 535 17.60 -12.61 7.53
N ASP A 536 16.86 -12.81 8.64
CA ASP A 536 17.27 -13.71 9.72
C ASP A 536 17.04 -15.19 9.38
N ILE A 537 16.51 -15.46 8.18
CA ILE A 537 16.26 -16.82 7.72
C ILE A 537 17.59 -17.45 7.31
N GLU A 538 18.06 -18.41 8.08
CA GLU A 538 19.20 -19.22 7.72
C GLU A 538 18.76 -20.28 6.71
N PHE A 539 18.82 -19.96 5.41
CA PHE A 539 18.48 -20.91 4.35
C PHE A 539 19.34 -22.17 4.36
N SER A 540 20.51 -22.15 5.02
CA SER A 540 21.31 -23.35 5.29
C SER A 540 20.60 -24.41 6.12
N HIS A 541 19.57 -24.04 6.89
CA HIS A 541 18.72 -25.02 7.60
C HIS A 541 17.59 -25.56 6.72
N VAL A 542 17.24 -24.84 5.68
CA VAL A 542 16.15 -25.20 4.75
C VAL A 542 16.70 -26.06 3.61
N PHE A 543 17.86 -25.67 3.06
CA PHE A 543 18.48 -26.32 1.92
C PHE A 543 19.84 -26.93 2.33
N MET A 544 19.87 -28.26 2.49
CA MET A 544 21.07 -29.04 2.75
C MET A 544 21.17 -30.21 1.77
N GLY A 545 22.33 -30.44 1.15
CA GLY A 545 22.60 -31.66 0.37
C GLY A 545 23.40 -31.53 -0.92
N ASP A 546 23.88 -32.69 -1.39
CA ASP A 546 24.88 -32.90 -2.44
C ASP A 546 24.21 -33.38 -3.73
N ASN A 547 23.48 -32.66 -4.50
CA ASN A 547 23.15 -33.06 -5.87
C ASN A 547 22.54 -31.95 -6.70
N VAL A 548 23.19 -31.66 -7.85
CA VAL A 548 22.78 -30.64 -8.81
C VAL A 548 21.96 -31.25 -9.94
N LYS A 549 20.85 -30.63 -10.24
CA LYS A 549 20.29 -30.65 -11.60
C LYS A 549 19.84 -29.25 -11.95
N CYS A 550 20.52 -28.59 -12.89
CA CYS A 550 20.01 -27.36 -13.49
C CYS A 550 18.75 -27.70 -14.29
N PHE A 551 17.72 -26.93 -14.01
CA PHE A 551 16.47 -26.97 -14.76
C PHE A 551 16.68 -26.26 -16.11
N ASN A 552 16.54 -26.98 -17.20
CA ASN A 552 16.56 -26.39 -18.53
C ASN A 552 15.15 -26.50 -19.12
N PRO A 553 14.45 -25.41 -19.38
CA PRO A 553 13.07 -25.45 -19.89
C PRO A 553 12.92 -26.19 -21.21
N PHE A 554 13.98 -26.35 -22.01
CA PHE A 554 13.97 -27.17 -23.19
C PHE A 554 14.12 -28.69 -22.94
N ALA A 555 14.26 -29.09 -21.68
CA ALA A 555 14.42 -30.49 -21.25
C ALA A 555 13.43 -30.86 -20.13
N MET A 556 12.28 -30.22 -20.09
CA MET A 556 11.31 -30.33 -18.98
C MET A 556 10.67 -31.70 -18.79
N ASP A 557 10.65 -32.53 -19.81
CA ASP A 557 10.09 -33.88 -19.74
C ASP A 557 10.84 -34.80 -18.76
N ASP A 558 12.01 -34.36 -18.23
CA ASP A 558 12.89 -35.19 -17.41
C ASP A 558 13.03 -34.74 -15.94
N VAL A 559 12.37 -33.65 -15.50
CA VAL A 559 12.51 -33.15 -14.11
C VAL A 559 11.35 -33.65 -13.25
N ASP A 560 11.57 -34.76 -12.60
CA ASP A 560 10.69 -35.32 -11.56
C ASP A 560 11.51 -35.48 -10.27
N ILE A 561 11.21 -34.67 -9.26
CA ILE A 561 11.91 -34.67 -7.98
C ILE A 561 11.09 -35.45 -6.96
N ALA A 562 11.61 -36.60 -6.50
CA ALA A 562 10.94 -37.41 -5.49
C ALA A 562 10.89 -36.63 -4.15
N VAL A 563 9.73 -36.52 -3.58
CA VAL A 563 9.46 -35.91 -2.27
C VAL A 563 9.18 -36.99 -1.23
N ASP A 564 8.30 -37.90 -1.52
CA ASP A 564 7.92 -39.05 -0.67
C ASP A 564 7.71 -38.70 0.80
N SER A 565 7.02 -37.57 1.06
CA SER A 565 6.85 -37.04 2.43
C SER A 565 5.52 -36.29 2.56
N ASN A 566 5.00 -36.25 3.79
CA ASN A 566 3.95 -35.31 4.18
C ASN A 566 4.60 -33.97 4.52
N VAL A 567 4.20 -32.93 3.84
CA VAL A 567 4.76 -31.59 3.99
C VAL A 567 3.66 -30.56 4.16
N ASN A 568 3.87 -29.60 5.05
CA ASN A 568 3.00 -28.44 5.20
C ASN A 568 3.18 -27.45 4.04
N THR A 569 4.43 -27.25 3.61
CA THR A 569 4.77 -26.35 2.52
C THR A 569 5.89 -26.95 1.68
N LEU A 570 5.96 -26.48 0.43
CA LEU A 570 7.13 -26.68 -0.44
C LEU A 570 7.80 -25.33 -0.70
N ILE A 571 9.13 -25.32 -0.68
CA ILE A 571 9.95 -24.14 -0.84
C ILE A 571 10.81 -24.33 -2.06
N PHE A 572 10.60 -23.50 -3.07
CA PHE A 572 11.31 -23.49 -4.34
C PHE A 572 12.35 -22.38 -4.33
N LEU A 573 13.63 -22.71 -4.52
CA LEU A 573 14.68 -21.76 -4.70
C LEU A 573 15.01 -21.67 -6.19
N HIS A 574 14.54 -20.64 -6.86
CA HIS A 574 14.58 -20.53 -8.32
C HIS A 574 14.85 -19.11 -8.80
N ALA A 575 15.12 -18.95 -10.09
CA ALA A 575 15.29 -17.67 -10.77
C ALA A 575 15.12 -17.82 -12.28
N VAL A 576 14.97 -16.71 -13.00
CA VAL A 576 15.00 -16.66 -14.46
C VAL A 576 16.41 -16.24 -14.92
N LEU A 577 16.92 -16.87 -15.98
CA LEU A 577 18.22 -16.54 -16.53
C LEU A 577 18.19 -15.21 -17.29
N GLU A 578 17.15 -14.96 -18.06
CA GLU A 578 17.03 -13.81 -18.95
C GLU A 578 15.99 -12.82 -18.44
N PRO A 579 16.24 -11.49 -18.53
CA PRO A 579 15.29 -10.50 -18.07
C PRO A 579 14.05 -10.47 -18.96
N MET A 580 12.90 -10.29 -18.33
CA MET A 580 11.65 -9.93 -19.01
C MET A 580 11.24 -8.51 -18.61
N LYS A 581 10.64 -7.79 -19.54
CA LYS A 581 10.02 -6.51 -19.20
C LYS A 581 8.71 -6.80 -18.48
N PHE A 582 8.64 -6.50 -17.19
CA PHE A 582 7.41 -6.55 -16.41
C PHE A 582 6.97 -5.12 -16.07
N ILE A 583 5.77 -4.76 -16.46
CA ILE A 583 5.19 -3.47 -16.14
C ILE A 583 3.96 -3.77 -15.29
N PRO A 584 4.06 -3.58 -13.95
CA PRO A 584 2.86 -3.61 -13.12
C PRO A 584 1.97 -2.46 -13.60
N SER A 585 0.79 -2.78 -14.07
CA SER A 585 -0.20 -1.78 -14.46
C SER A 585 -1.17 -1.58 -13.30
N TRP A 586 -1.59 -0.35 -13.10
CA TRP A 586 -2.65 0.00 -12.18
C TRP A 586 -3.97 -0.66 -12.57
N ASP A 587 -4.17 -0.84 -13.89
CA ASP A 587 -5.33 -1.47 -14.49
C ASP A 587 -5.06 -2.95 -14.82
N PHE A 588 -6.06 -3.63 -15.32
CA PHE A 588 -6.05 -5.04 -15.69
C PHE A 588 -4.81 -5.43 -16.49
N VAL A 589 -3.91 -6.18 -15.86
CA VAL A 589 -2.78 -6.83 -16.52
C VAL A 589 -3.21 -8.24 -16.88
N ASP A 590 -3.08 -8.60 -18.13
CA ASP A 590 -3.17 -10.01 -18.54
C ASP A 590 -1.92 -10.75 -18.04
N MET A 591 -2.04 -11.41 -16.89
CA MET A 591 -0.94 -12.15 -16.29
C MET A 591 -0.48 -13.32 -17.14
N SER A 592 -1.24 -13.74 -18.16
CA SER A 592 -0.82 -14.79 -19.08
C SER A 592 0.43 -14.44 -19.88
N GLU A 593 0.68 -13.14 -20.12
CA GLU A 593 1.90 -12.67 -20.79
C GLU A 593 3.18 -12.91 -19.95
N TYR A 594 3.03 -13.06 -18.64
CA TYR A 594 4.13 -13.29 -17.69
C TYR A 594 4.24 -14.73 -17.21
N LEU A 595 3.36 -15.61 -17.71
CA LEU A 595 3.38 -17.03 -17.36
C LEU A 595 4.63 -17.70 -17.94
N LEU A 596 5.46 -18.26 -17.06
CA LEU A 596 6.73 -18.90 -17.39
C LEU A 596 6.62 -20.43 -17.47
N GLY A 597 5.56 -20.99 -16.91
CA GLY A 597 5.38 -22.42 -16.69
C GLY A 597 4.92 -22.70 -15.28
N GLY A 598 5.32 -23.82 -14.69
CA GLY A 598 4.90 -24.16 -13.36
C GLY A 598 5.50 -25.42 -12.79
N TYR A 599 4.96 -25.83 -11.65
CA TYR A 599 5.23 -27.11 -11.03
C TYR A 599 3.93 -27.89 -10.85
N GLU A 600 3.98 -29.19 -11.10
CA GLU A 600 2.93 -30.14 -10.76
C GLU A 600 3.32 -30.85 -9.47
N VAL A 601 2.52 -30.71 -8.41
CA VAL A 601 2.69 -31.43 -7.16
C VAL A 601 1.82 -32.69 -7.22
N ILE A 602 2.43 -33.86 -7.23
CA ILE A 602 1.77 -35.15 -7.41
C ILE A 602 1.61 -35.83 -6.04
N PHE A 603 0.36 -36.14 -5.68
CA PHE A 603 0.01 -36.83 -4.45
C PHE A 603 -0.08 -38.34 -4.60
N GLU A 604 -0.04 -39.08 -3.48
CA GLU A 604 -0.11 -40.55 -3.44
C GLU A 604 -1.40 -41.16 -4.01
N ASP A 605 -2.48 -40.37 -4.02
CA ASP A 605 -3.76 -40.77 -4.60
C ASP A 605 -3.85 -40.48 -6.13
N GLY A 606 -2.77 -39.96 -6.71
CA GLY A 606 -2.69 -39.58 -8.12
C GLY A 606 -3.30 -38.21 -8.44
N SER A 607 -3.80 -37.46 -7.45
CA SER A 607 -4.23 -36.08 -7.65
C SER A 607 -3.03 -35.18 -7.88
N ILE A 608 -3.23 -34.10 -8.63
CA ILE A 608 -2.20 -33.14 -9.04
C ILE A 608 -2.68 -31.74 -8.65
N GLU A 609 -1.77 -30.96 -8.04
CA GLU A 609 -1.91 -29.52 -7.85
C GLU A 609 -0.92 -28.78 -8.75
N ASP A 610 -1.45 -27.85 -9.55
CA ASP A 610 -0.67 -27.01 -10.45
C ASP A 610 -0.23 -25.72 -9.72
N ILE A 611 1.06 -25.39 -9.79
CA ILE A 611 1.64 -24.13 -9.32
C ILE A 611 2.08 -23.35 -10.56
N GLU A 612 1.35 -22.30 -10.90
CA GLU A 612 1.74 -21.40 -11.98
C GLU A 612 2.84 -20.45 -11.54
N LEU A 613 3.84 -20.24 -12.41
CA LEU A 613 4.95 -19.34 -12.17
C LEU A 613 4.85 -18.12 -13.08
N HIS A 614 4.68 -16.95 -12.48
CA HIS A 614 4.63 -15.68 -13.18
C HIS A 614 5.86 -14.85 -12.86
N TYR A 615 6.49 -14.31 -13.91
CA TYR A 615 7.63 -13.39 -13.78
C TYR A 615 7.22 -12.13 -13.00
N GLY A 616 8.09 -11.65 -12.12
CA GLY A 616 7.81 -10.49 -11.28
C GLY A 616 6.91 -10.75 -10.06
N ILE A 617 6.33 -11.97 -9.98
CA ILE A 617 5.51 -12.42 -8.84
C ILE A 617 6.22 -13.56 -8.10
N HIS A 618 6.40 -14.72 -8.74
CA HIS A 618 6.97 -15.90 -8.08
C HIS A 618 8.47 -15.98 -8.21
N LEU A 619 9.04 -15.35 -9.22
CA LEU A 619 10.47 -15.27 -9.45
C LEU A 619 10.82 -14.10 -10.37
N GLY A 620 12.07 -13.69 -10.32
CA GLY A 620 12.65 -12.65 -11.16
C GLY A 620 13.98 -13.06 -11.75
N GLN A 621 14.66 -12.10 -12.35
CA GLN A 621 15.96 -12.30 -12.97
C GLN A 621 17.05 -12.56 -11.94
N MET A 622 17.95 -13.48 -12.25
CA MET A 622 19.06 -13.89 -11.40
C MET A 622 20.14 -12.79 -11.21
N ASP A 623 20.29 -11.89 -12.18
CA ASP A 623 21.25 -10.79 -12.14
C ASP A 623 20.67 -9.48 -11.59
N MET A 624 19.51 -9.53 -10.94
CA MET A 624 18.87 -8.37 -10.34
C MET A 624 19.74 -7.74 -9.26
N GLU A 625 20.07 -6.46 -9.44
CA GLU A 625 20.79 -5.67 -8.45
C GLU A 625 19.77 -4.92 -7.56
N TRP A 626 19.85 -5.18 -6.27
CA TRP A 626 19.09 -4.49 -5.24
C TRP A 626 19.81 -3.22 -4.81
N THR A 627 19.90 -2.27 -5.70
CA THR A 627 20.52 -0.98 -5.42
C THR A 627 19.55 0.14 -5.81
N ARG A 628 19.56 1.19 -5.03
CA ARG A 628 18.91 2.42 -5.43
C ARG A 628 19.56 2.88 -6.75
N TYR A 629 18.73 2.99 -7.80
CA TYR A 629 19.22 3.55 -9.04
C TYR A 629 19.48 5.05 -8.83
N ARG A 630 20.76 5.39 -8.81
CA ARG A 630 21.22 6.74 -9.10
C ARG A 630 21.62 6.73 -10.56
N GLY A 631 20.94 7.50 -11.41
CA GLY A 631 21.35 7.68 -12.79
C GLY A 631 22.85 7.96 -12.82
N GLN A 632 23.61 7.28 -13.69
CA GLN A 632 25.04 7.53 -13.80
C GLN A 632 25.34 8.91 -14.36
N ASP A 633 24.36 9.53 -15.00
CA ASP A 633 24.43 10.89 -15.51
C ASP A 633 23.35 11.71 -14.80
N ASP A 634 23.76 12.50 -13.81
CA ASP A 634 22.93 13.45 -13.08
C ASP A 634 22.29 14.52 -14.00
N GLU A 635 22.49 14.46 -15.31
CA GLU A 635 22.08 15.44 -16.31
C GLU A 635 21.06 14.92 -17.34
N ALA A 636 20.79 13.61 -17.40
CA ALA A 636 19.85 13.08 -18.39
C ALA A 636 18.43 12.97 -17.82
N PRO A 637 17.42 13.64 -18.41
CA PRO A 637 16.04 13.41 -18.03
C PRO A 637 15.67 11.94 -18.31
N VAL A 638 15.21 11.23 -17.30
CA VAL A 638 14.63 9.90 -17.47
C VAL A 638 13.17 10.11 -17.90
N GLU A 639 12.80 9.60 -19.07
CA GLU A 639 11.40 9.41 -19.42
C GLU A 639 10.86 8.40 -18.41
N VAL A 640 10.08 8.88 -17.46
CA VAL A 640 9.21 8.02 -16.67
C VAL A 640 8.10 7.63 -17.62
N ASP A 641 8.07 6.35 -18.03
CA ASP A 641 6.92 5.80 -18.73
C ASP A 641 5.70 6.06 -17.83
N ASP A 642 4.93 6.90 -18.33
CA ASP A 642 3.64 7.42 -18.01
C ASP A 642 2.85 6.75 -16.87
N LEU A 643 3.23 7.04 -15.62
CA LEU A 643 2.38 6.76 -14.46
C LEU A 643 1.11 7.64 -14.45
N THR A 644 1.04 8.64 -15.32
CA THR A 644 -0.01 9.66 -15.36
C THR A 644 -0.74 9.74 -16.72
N GLY A 645 -0.36 8.90 -17.70
CA GLY A 645 -0.82 9.09 -19.10
C GLY A 645 -0.27 10.36 -19.76
N GLU A 646 0.63 11.11 -19.14
CA GLU A 646 1.11 12.40 -19.59
C GLU A 646 2.61 12.48 -19.95
N GLY A 647 3.36 11.36 -19.84
CA GLY A 647 4.78 11.32 -20.17
C GLY A 647 5.61 12.29 -19.31
N ALA A 648 5.43 12.24 -18.00
CA ALA A 648 6.14 13.12 -17.08
C ALA A 648 7.64 12.86 -17.11
N GLN A 649 8.43 13.89 -17.44
CA GLN A 649 9.88 13.86 -17.28
C GLN A 649 10.22 14.43 -15.91
N THR A 650 11.00 13.69 -15.13
CA THR A 650 11.49 14.19 -13.85
C THR A 650 12.52 15.29 -14.03
N SER A 651 12.56 16.23 -13.10
CA SER A 651 13.59 17.26 -13.01
C SER A 651 14.97 16.65 -12.78
N THR A 652 15.99 17.20 -13.43
CA THR A 652 17.39 16.86 -13.12
C THR A 652 17.81 17.26 -11.70
N LYS A 653 17.06 18.17 -11.05
CA LYS A 653 17.32 18.59 -9.66
C LYS A 653 16.77 17.62 -8.63
N ILE A 654 15.75 16.82 -8.98
CA ILE A 654 15.28 15.71 -8.19
C ILE A 654 15.74 14.44 -8.91
N PRO A 655 16.78 13.76 -8.43
CA PRO A 655 17.28 12.57 -9.09
C PRO A 655 16.15 11.55 -9.29
N PRO A 656 16.06 10.89 -10.45
CA PRO A 656 15.06 9.86 -10.68
C PRO A 656 15.30 8.71 -9.69
N TYR A 657 14.29 8.36 -8.92
CA TYR A 657 14.33 7.35 -7.86
C TYR A 657 13.95 5.98 -8.33
N TYR A 658 13.53 5.93 -9.53
CA TYR A 658 13.01 4.78 -10.18
C TYR A 658 14.14 3.99 -10.82
N ASN A 659 14.26 2.69 -10.54
CA ASN A 659 15.05 1.82 -11.38
C ASN A 659 14.22 1.46 -12.62
N PRO A 660 14.44 2.08 -13.79
CA PRO A 660 13.65 1.78 -14.98
C PRO A 660 13.88 0.35 -15.48
N LYS A 661 14.89 -0.35 -14.95
CA LYS A 661 15.18 -1.75 -15.28
C LYS A 661 14.42 -2.72 -14.40
N GLU A 662 14.05 -2.32 -13.15
CA GLU A 662 13.55 -3.23 -12.12
C GLU A 662 12.47 -2.60 -11.22
N PRO A 663 11.37 -2.01 -11.76
CA PRO A 663 10.38 -1.26 -10.98
C PRO A 663 9.51 -2.13 -10.06
N TRP A 664 9.58 -3.45 -10.18
CA TRP A 664 8.71 -4.44 -9.55
C TRP A 664 9.38 -5.26 -8.47
N ALA A 665 10.59 -4.88 -8.05
CA ALA A 665 11.33 -5.55 -7.00
C ALA A 665 10.49 -5.78 -5.72
N GLY A 666 9.66 -4.83 -5.34
CA GLY A 666 8.85 -4.92 -4.14
C GLY A 666 7.69 -5.92 -4.22
N SER A 667 7.15 -6.23 -5.41
CA SER A 667 6.17 -7.31 -5.56
C SER A 667 6.84 -8.67 -5.31
N LEU A 668 8.04 -8.87 -5.84
CA LEU A 668 8.84 -10.06 -5.54
C LEU A 668 9.14 -10.22 -4.05
N MET A 669 9.41 -9.11 -3.33
CA MET A 669 9.64 -9.15 -1.88
C MET A 669 8.40 -9.59 -1.09
N TYR A 670 7.20 -9.36 -1.62
CA TYR A 670 5.97 -9.82 -0.99
C TYR A 670 5.73 -11.32 -1.26
N PHE A 671 5.79 -11.75 -2.50
CA PHE A 671 5.44 -13.13 -2.88
C PHE A 671 6.57 -14.13 -2.62
N THR A 672 7.82 -13.66 -2.60
CA THR A 672 9.01 -14.50 -2.40
C THR A 672 9.92 -13.91 -1.33
N ILE A 673 10.96 -14.65 -0.98
CA ILE A 673 12.08 -14.10 -0.20
C ILE A 673 13.29 -14.08 -1.13
N PRO A 674 13.83 -12.91 -1.46
CA PRO A 674 15.06 -12.82 -2.25
C PRO A 674 16.24 -13.33 -1.43
N VAL A 675 17.05 -14.18 -2.05
CA VAL A 675 18.21 -14.85 -1.45
C VAL A 675 19.42 -14.52 -2.26
N ARG A 676 20.46 -13.92 -1.66
CA ARG A 676 21.77 -13.82 -2.31
C ARG A 676 22.52 -15.13 -2.23
N ALA A 677 23.16 -15.49 -3.33
CA ALA A 677 23.97 -16.69 -3.41
C ALA A 677 25.22 -16.47 -4.25
N HIS A 678 26.32 -17.13 -3.91
CA HIS A 678 27.46 -17.31 -4.80
C HIS A 678 27.15 -18.45 -5.76
N ILE A 679 27.16 -18.16 -7.06
CA ILE A 679 27.00 -19.15 -8.11
C ILE A 679 28.20 -18.97 -9.05
N ASN A 680 29.08 -19.99 -9.17
CA ASN A 680 30.28 -19.93 -9.98
C ASN A 680 31.14 -18.69 -9.69
N GLY A 681 31.29 -18.31 -8.44
CA GLY A 681 32.11 -17.18 -7.99
C GLY A 681 31.49 -15.79 -8.23
N LYS A 682 30.26 -15.70 -8.66
CA LYS A 682 29.50 -14.45 -8.82
C LYS A 682 28.32 -14.40 -7.85
N ILE A 683 28.08 -13.22 -7.31
CA ILE A 683 26.86 -12.98 -6.48
C ILE A 683 25.66 -12.88 -7.42
N LYS A 684 24.62 -13.66 -7.09
CA LYS A 684 23.37 -13.72 -7.82
C LYS A 684 22.21 -13.59 -6.83
N THR A 685 21.03 -13.21 -7.32
CA THR A 685 19.78 -13.21 -6.55
C THR A 685 18.94 -14.40 -6.96
N LEU A 686 18.55 -15.21 -6.01
CA LEU A 686 17.58 -16.27 -6.15
C LEU A 686 16.32 -15.90 -5.38
N TYR A 687 15.20 -16.56 -5.67
CA TYR A 687 13.91 -16.28 -5.05
C TYR A 687 13.40 -17.53 -4.36
N ALA A 688 13.21 -17.46 -3.05
CA ALA A 688 12.60 -18.54 -2.28
C ALA A 688 11.09 -18.33 -2.26
N TYR A 689 10.39 -19.08 -3.09
CA TYR A 689 8.95 -19.11 -3.15
C TYR A 689 8.42 -20.25 -2.27
N GLU A 690 7.57 -19.94 -1.30
CA GLU A 690 6.93 -20.92 -0.44
C GLU A 690 5.48 -21.15 -0.85
N TRP A 691 5.19 -22.36 -1.33
CA TRP A 691 3.84 -22.82 -1.62
C TRP A 691 3.26 -23.56 -0.42
N ILE A 692 2.08 -23.16 0.03
CA ILE A 692 1.38 -23.81 1.14
C ILE A 692 0.58 -24.98 0.58
N ASN A 693 0.84 -26.18 1.10
CA ASN A 693 0.13 -27.38 0.72
C ASN A 693 -1.34 -27.33 1.20
N PRO A 694 -2.33 -27.33 0.30
CA PRO A 694 -3.73 -27.35 0.71
C PRO A 694 -4.17 -28.70 1.31
N TYR A 695 -3.36 -29.76 1.12
CA TYR A 695 -3.65 -31.13 1.59
C TYR A 695 -2.48 -31.70 2.40
N PRO A 696 -2.12 -31.13 3.56
CA PRO A 696 -0.92 -31.52 4.29
C PRO A 696 -0.97 -32.98 4.79
N ASP A 697 -2.15 -33.53 5.00
CA ASP A 697 -2.34 -34.92 5.39
C ASP A 697 -2.07 -35.92 4.25
N LYS A 698 -2.05 -35.48 2.98
CA LYS A 698 -1.69 -36.30 1.84
C LYS A 698 -0.18 -36.32 1.62
N LYS A 699 0.35 -37.50 1.38
CA LYS A 699 1.77 -37.64 1.03
C LYS A 699 2.01 -37.09 -0.39
N VAL A 700 2.94 -36.14 -0.51
CA VAL A 700 3.48 -35.70 -1.78
C VAL A 700 4.47 -36.75 -2.29
N VAL A 701 4.24 -37.29 -3.47
CA VAL A 701 5.11 -38.31 -4.08
C VAL A 701 6.25 -37.64 -4.82
N SER A 702 5.95 -36.69 -5.71
CA SER A 702 6.95 -35.94 -6.47
C SER A 702 6.48 -34.57 -6.87
N VAL A 703 7.45 -33.75 -7.30
CA VAL A 703 7.24 -32.46 -7.96
C VAL A 703 7.83 -32.54 -9.35
N ARG A 704 7.00 -32.27 -10.35
CA ARG A 704 7.37 -32.24 -11.75
C ARG A 704 7.34 -30.83 -12.31
N ALA A 705 8.22 -30.49 -13.19
CA ALA A 705 8.17 -29.21 -13.88
C ALA A 705 7.27 -29.25 -15.12
N LYS A 706 6.61 -28.12 -15.38
CA LYS A 706 5.69 -27.91 -16.49
C LYS A 706 6.11 -26.67 -17.27
N ASP A 707 6.46 -26.83 -18.54
CA ASP A 707 6.87 -25.72 -19.40
C ASP A 707 5.70 -25.16 -20.22
N THR A 708 5.61 -23.83 -20.27
CA THR A 708 4.67 -23.11 -21.14
C THR A 708 5.31 -21.96 -21.90
N SER A 709 6.60 -21.67 -21.68
CA SER A 709 7.24 -20.49 -22.25
C SER A 709 8.64 -20.79 -22.82
N ASN A 710 9.17 -19.87 -23.63
CA ASN A 710 10.54 -19.93 -24.15
C ASN A 710 11.59 -19.36 -23.14
N GLN A 711 11.20 -19.05 -21.91
CA GLN A 711 12.08 -18.49 -20.90
C GLN A 711 12.75 -19.60 -20.07
N ARG A 712 13.99 -19.37 -19.66
CA ARG A 712 14.74 -20.34 -18.87
C ARG A 712 14.52 -20.12 -17.38
N VAL A 713 13.63 -20.89 -16.77
CA VAL A 713 13.55 -21.00 -15.31
C VAL A 713 14.62 -21.95 -14.81
N LEU A 714 15.39 -21.54 -13.83
CA LEU A 714 16.40 -22.36 -13.17
C LEU A 714 15.93 -22.69 -11.76
N LEU A 715 15.78 -23.97 -11.45
CA LEU A 715 15.50 -24.46 -10.09
C LEU A 715 16.81 -24.88 -9.41
N PHE A 716 17.18 -24.17 -8.36
CA PHE A 716 18.39 -24.41 -7.59
C PHE A 716 18.16 -25.26 -6.35
N GLY A 717 16.94 -25.24 -5.80
CA GLY A 717 16.62 -26.03 -4.63
C GLY A 717 15.12 -26.28 -4.46
N LEU A 718 14.79 -27.43 -3.88
CA LEU A 718 13.46 -27.80 -3.42
C LEU A 718 13.57 -28.36 -2.01
N ALA A 719 12.87 -27.75 -1.08
CA ALA A 719 12.73 -28.23 0.29
C ALA A 719 11.26 -28.28 0.69
N GLY A 720 10.95 -28.94 1.79
CA GLY A 720 9.63 -28.95 2.36
C GLY A 720 9.70 -28.85 3.88
N ALA A 721 8.74 -28.13 4.46
CA ALA A 721 8.50 -28.13 5.88
C ALA A 721 7.70 -29.38 6.24
N LEU A 722 8.25 -30.22 7.10
CA LEU A 722 7.62 -31.49 7.50
C LEU A 722 6.37 -31.24 8.37
N LEU A 723 5.37 -32.12 8.24
CA LEU A 723 4.14 -32.07 9.02
C LEU A 723 4.41 -32.32 10.50
#